data_f830d5b783dc6a6d08792752fe85cff8
#
_entry.id   f830d5b783dc6a6d08792752fe85cff8
#
_cell.length_a   1.000
_cell.length_b   1.000
_cell.length_c   1.000
_cell.angle_alpha   90.00
_cell.angle_beta   90.00
_cell.angle_gamma   90.00
#
_symmetry.space_group_name_H-M   'P 1'
#
loop_
_entity.id
_entity.type
_entity.pdbx_description
1 polymer ?
#
loop_
_entity_poly.entity_id
_entity_poly.type
_entity_poly.pdbx_seq_one_letter_code
_entity_poly.pdbx_strand_id
1 'polypeptide(L)'
;LVYRYAWRTSEKFGLVKTAWLTNTGDAACHVEFVDGLQNILPANISSQTQNIFSPLLDAYKRSEIHAETGLAIYTLSSRLTDLAEPSESLLATTVVQVGLDQPVILLSSAQLDAFRTGETVQPEAEARGQRCAYFAHAGVDLAAKRGLSWHMLADTGLDAAAVVRRLQWLKGDPRELARQIEQDIAAGQARLWEIVASADGLQVSDNAILPAHHFANVMFNAMRGGVFADQYWIQSQEFADFVSARNRSLLNAHTEFFAALPAKTSITDLHARAEASGDLELVRLSYAYLPLTFSRRHGDPSRPWNRFAINIQKPDGSLKLDYEGNWRDIFQNWEALAWSYPEYVESMISTFLNATTADGYNPYRITHHGLDWEVPEPGNPWANIGYWSDHQIIYLQKLMEISARAHPGKLQGFLNRPLFSYANVPYRIKPYADLLKDPYNSIAFDWDLERRIETRVAEMGTDGKLVAGPGGQVLRATLAEKMLTLLLAKLANFVPEGGIWMNTQRPEWNDANNALVGKGLSVVTLCYLRRYIAFCKELFAQGNHGTVGVRAEVQQFYARVREILQQHRSILQGAFTDEQRRAMMDDLGQAGGDYRWNFYENGFSGEEALLPVDEIASFLDLVQQYVEHTLRANQRSDALYHAYNILHLGPGRASVSYLYEMLEGQVAILSSGLLNADESLALLDSLRHSALYQADQHSYILYPDRKLPGFLEKNCLSDAQVAGIQLVRLLVEAKDLTLFTRDGFGHYHFSGPIRNVEDVKKALATLKQQPQYAGYVDAEQEKVLALFEETFHHNEFTGRSDTFFAFEGLGSIYWHMVAKLLLAAQETAQRFKHEQAAGALVDRYRDIRQGLGFNKTPAGFGAFPTDPYSHTPKGQGAKQPGMTGLVKEEILTRQAELGITVENGQVVFDPFLLDPRERLAAPQVFTYLDVHGQRQRIELAAGTLACTLCQTPVLLQPGKEPGITVYYANGSQQKIAGYTLDAATSQHIFDRDGSVRSLSVTYLM
;
A
#
# COMPACT_ATOMS: atom_id res chain seq x y z
N LEU A 1 -17.37 10.99 -41.62
CA LEU A 1 -16.80 11.83 -40.55
C LEU A 1 -16.30 10.98 -39.44
N VAL A 2 -15.17 11.35 -38.85
CA VAL A 2 -14.61 10.76 -37.63
C VAL A 2 -14.38 11.85 -36.60
N TYR A 3 -15.02 11.71 -35.45
CA TYR A 3 -14.81 12.56 -34.29
C TYR A 3 -13.97 11.80 -33.27
N ARG A 4 -12.91 12.44 -32.74
CA ARG A 4 -12.05 11.95 -31.65
C ARG A 4 -11.91 13.02 -30.60
N TYR A 5 -11.72 12.63 -29.37
CA TYR A 5 -11.28 13.54 -28.31
C TYR A 5 -10.36 12.83 -27.32
N ALA A 6 -9.53 13.63 -26.64
CA ALA A 6 -8.67 13.18 -25.58
C ALA A 6 -8.72 14.15 -24.41
N TRP A 7 -8.81 13.61 -23.20
CA TRP A 7 -8.58 14.35 -21.98
C TRP A 7 -7.10 14.27 -21.64
N ARG A 8 -6.47 15.42 -21.42
CA ARG A 8 -5.06 15.53 -21.08
C ARG A 8 -4.88 16.53 -19.95
N THR A 9 -3.77 16.46 -19.25
CA THR A 9 -3.40 17.39 -18.17
C THR A 9 -2.31 18.33 -18.64
N SER A 10 -2.34 19.54 -18.14
CA SER A 10 -1.39 20.59 -18.39
C SER A 10 -1.08 21.31 -17.06
N GLU A 11 0.18 21.64 -16.83
CA GLU A 11 0.59 22.37 -15.64
C GLU A 11 0.08 23.82 -15.68
N LYS A 12 0.14 24.44 -16.85
CA LYS A 12 -0.24 25.84 -17.05
C LYS A 12 -1.73 26.04 -17.32
N PHE A 13 -2.40 25.05 -17.89
CA PHE A 13 -3.75 25.22 -18.44
C PHE A 13 -4.81 24.35 -17.76
N GLY A 14 -4.45 23.55 -16.76
CA GLY A 14 -5.34 22.66 -16.03
C GLY A 14 -5.74 21.43 -16.85
N LEU A 15 -7.01 21.09 -16.89
CA LEU A 15 -7.53 19.99 -17.71
C LEU A 15 -7.77 20.47 -19.15
N VAL A 16 -7.26 19.70 -20.11
CA VAL A 16 -7.38 20.01 -21.53
C VAL A 16 -8.14 18.90 -22.25
N LYS A 17 -9.31 19.22 -22.77
CA LYS A 17 -10.00 18.38 -23.73
C LYS A 17 -9.56 18.83 -25.14
N THR A 18 -8.88 17.99 -25.86
CA THR A 18 -8.58 18.21 -27.29
C THR A 18 -9.53 17.37 -28.14
N ALA A 19 -10.14 17.97 -29.09
CA ALA A 19 -11.04 17.31 -30.03
C ALA A 19 -10.55 17.44 -31.46
N TRP A 20 -10.82 16.41 -32.25
CA TRP A 20 -10.51 16.34 -33.70
C TRP A 20 -11.73 15.89 -34.45
N LEU A 21 -12.10 16.63 -35.49
CA LEU A 21 -13.16 16.28 -36.46
C LEU A 21 -12.52 16.12 -37.83
N THR A 22 -12.63 14.95 -38.43
CA THR A 22 -12.00 14.64 -39.72
C THR A 22 -13.00 14.18 -40.72
N ASN A 23 -13.02 14.80 -41.87
CA ASN A 23 -13.76 14.36 -43.04
C ASN A 23 -12.97 13.25 -43.75
N THR A 24 -13.41 12.01 -43.64
CA THR A 24 -12.80 10.84 -44.31
C THR A 24 -13.38 10.56 -45.70
N GLY A 25 -14.42 11.30 -46.10
CA GLY A 25 -15.06 11.22 -47.40
C GLY A 25 -14.25 11.87 -48.51
N ASP A 26 -14.69 11.67 -49.77
CA ASP A 26 -14.05 12.18 -50.96
C ASP A 26 -14.68 13.52 -51.47
N ALA A 27 -15.70 14.04 -50.77
CA ALA A 27 -16.33 15.33 -51.02
C ALA A 27 -16.25 16.21 -49.77
N ALA A 28 -16.30 17.54 -50.00
CA ALA A 28 -16.45 18.51 -48.91
C ALA A 28 -17.80 18.33 -48.22
N CYS A 29 -17.89 18.62 -46.93
CA CYS A 29 -19.14 18.59 -46.16
C CYS A 29 -19.20 19.75 -45.17
N HIS A 30 -20.41 20.24 -44.94
CA HIS A 30 -20.73 21.18 -43.87
C HIS A 30 -21.13 20.38 -42.61
N VAL A 31 -20.65 20.77 -41.46
CA VAL A 31 -20.97 20.13 -40.15
C VAL A 31 -21.32 21.19 -39.14
N GLU A 32 -22.52 21.14 -38.60
CA GLU A 32 -22.89 21.90 -37.42
C GLU A 32 -22.81 21.01 -36.19
N PHE A 33 -22.15 21.48 -35.12
CA PHE A 33 -22.00 20.71 -33.90
C PHE A 33 -21.97 21.59 -32.67
N VAL A 34 -22.27 20.97 -31.53
CA VAL A 34 -22.04 21.50 -30.18
C VAL A 34 -21.07 20.57 -29.47
N ASP A 35 -19.97 21.11 -28.99
CA ASP A 35 -19.03 20.40 -28.14
C ASP A 35 -18.82 21.16 -26.82
N GLY A 36 -18.64 20.45 -25.68
CA GLY A 36 -18.52 21.17 -24.43
C GLY A 36 -18.36 20.32 -23.19
N LEU A 37 -18.53 20.97 -22.04
CA LEU A 37 -18.43 20.46 -20.70
C LEU A 37 -19.70 20.75 -19.92
N GLN A 38 -20.19 19.76 -19.17
CA GLN A 38 -21.35 19.90 -18.29
C GLN A 38 -20.97 19.75 -16.81
N ASN A 39 -21.85 20.26 -15.95
CA ASN A 39 -21.72 20.13 -14.50
C ASN A 39 -20.38 20.69 -13.98
N ILE A 40 -19.93 21.80 -14.53
CA ILE A 40 -18.74 22.51 -14.06
C ILE A 40 -19.02 23.00 -12.64
N LEU A 41 -18.07 22.78 -11.74
CA LEU A 41 -18.17 23.22 -10.37
C LEU A 41 -17.35 24.50 -10.17
N PRO A 42 -17.89 25.53 -9.52
CA PRO A 42 -17.12 26.65 -9.03
C PRO A 42 -15.98 26.20 -8.11
N ALA A 43 -14.95 27.01 -7.99
CA ALA A 43 -13.80 26.71 -7.13
C ALA A 43 -14.24 26.39 -5.69
N ASN A 44 -13.51 25.48 -5.04
CA ASN A 44 -13.76 24.96 -3.68
C ASN A 44 -15.09 24.21 -3.47
N ILE A 45 -15.80 23.85 -4.54
CA ILE A 45 -17.00 23.03 -4.46
C ILE A 45 -16.67 21.60 -4.89
N SER A 46 -16.87 20.64 -3.98
CA SER A 46 -16.77 19.22 -4.29
C SER A 46 -18.07 18.68 -4.91
N SER A 47 -17.98 17.56 -5.64
CA SER A 47 -19.18 16.84 -6.11
C SER A 47 -20.08 16.38 -4.95
N GLN A 48 -19.49 16.07 -3.79
CA GLN A 48 -20.24 15.73 -2.58
C GLN A 48 -21.06 16.92 -2.07
N THR A 49 -20.45 18.12 -2.00
CA THR A 49 -21.14 19.36 -1.62
C THR A 49 -22.30 19.64 -2.59
N GLN A 50 -22.06 19.50 -3.91
CA GLN A 50 -23.11 19.64 -4.92
C GLN A 50 -24.28 18.67 -4.70
N ASN A 51 -23.99 17.41 -4.35
CA ASN A 51 -25.03 16.41 -4.12
C ASN A 51 -25.82 16.65 -2.83
N ILE A 52 -25.14 17.11 -1.76
CA ILE A 52 -25.80 17.38 -0.46
C ILE A 52 -26.72 18.60 -0.56
N PHE A 53 -26.22 19.70 -1.11
CA PHE A 53 -26.95 20.97 -1.12
C PHE A 53 -27.76 21.22 -2.42
N SER A 54 -27.49 20.46 -3.48
CA SER A 54 -28.24 20.41 -4.75
C SER A 54 -28.79 21.78 -5.23
N PRO A 55 -30.12 22.04 -5.23
CA PRO A 55 -30.65 23.32 -5.73
C PRO A 55 -30.23 24.54 -4.90
N LEU A 56 -30.02 24.38 -3.60
CA LEU A 56 -29.56 25.50 -2.77
C LEU A 56 -28.17 25.97 -3.22
N LEU A 57 -27.26 25.03 -3.50
CA LEU A 57 -25.95 25.39 -4.03
C LEU A 57 -26.06 26.02 -5.43
N ASP A 58 -26.95 25.48 -6.29
CA ASP A 58 -27.15 26.03 -7.63
C ASP A 58 -27.63 27.50 -7.58
N ALA A 59 -28.41 27.88 -6.57
CA ALA A 59 -28.90 29.28 -6.41
C ALA A 59 -27.75 30.29 -6.19
N TYR A 60 -26.58 29.82 -5.66
CA TYR A 60 -25.41 30.69 -5.45
C TYR A 60 -24.49 30.75 -6.67
N LYS A 61 -24.73 29.92 -7.71
CA LYS A 61 -23.86 29.86 -8.88
C LYS A 61 -24.08 31.01 -9.84
N ARG A 62 -22.97 31.52 -10.34
CA ARG A 62 -22.91 32.51 -11.39
C ARG A 62 -21.91 32.04 -12.44
N SER A 63 -22.35 32.02 -13.68
CA SER A 63 -21.55 31.79 -14.87
C SER A 63 -21.58 33.07 -15.73
N GLU A 64 -20.43 33.59 -16.08
CA GLU A 64 -20.28 34.77 -16.91
C GLU A 64 -19.21 34.60 -17.97
N ILE A 65 -19.30 35.27 -19.10
CA ILE A 65 -18.34 35.18 -20.19
C ILE A 65 -17.67 36.51 -20.43
N HIS A 66 -16.37 36.49 -20.62
CA HIS A 66 -15.62 37.63 -21.15
C HIS A 66 -15.79 37.64 -22.68
N ALA A 67 -16.56 38.62 -23.19
CA ALA A 67 -17.03 38.64 -24.58
C ALA A 67 -15.91 38.65 -25.63
N GLU A 68 -14.79 39.36 -25.37
CA GLU A 68 -13.67 39.45 -26.32
C GLU A 68 -12.91 38.11 -26.51
N THR A 69 -12.80 37.30 -25.45
CA THR A 69 -11.95 36.10 -25.48
C THR A 69 -12.70 34.79 -25.42
N GLY A 70 -14.02 34.82 -25.12
CA GLY A 70 -14.82 33.61 -24.93
C GLY A 70 -14.51 32.85 -23.65
N LEU A 71 -13.72 33.44 -22.71
CA LEU A 71 -13.42 32.82 -21.40
C LEU A 71 -14.65 32.87 -20.52
N ALA A 72 -15.18 31.72 -20.13
CA ALA A 72 -16.22 31.62 -19.12
C ALA A 72 -15.62 31.52 -17.73
N ILE A 73 -16.29 32.23 -16.79
CA ILE A 73 -15.88 32.36 -15.38
C ILE A 73 -17.04 31.82 -14.52
N TYR A 74 -16.76 30.84 -13.68
CA TYR A 74 -17.74 30.20 -12.79
C TYR A 74 -17.38 30.48 -11.34
N THR A 75 -18.30 31.17 -10.65
CA THR A 75 -18.13 31.55 -9.25
C THR A 75 -19.37 31.23 -8.43
N LEU A 76 -19.23 31.31 -7.11
CA LEU A 76 -20.37 31.48 -6.21
C LEU A 76 -20.55 32.99 -5.94
N SER A 77 -21.79 33.46 -5.82
CA SER A 77 -22.11 34.85 -5.43
C SER A 77 -21.64 35.17 -4.03
N SER A 78 -21.59 34.15 -3.15
CA SER A 78 -21.00 34.22 -1.81
C SER A 78 -20.64 32.80 -1.35
N ARG A 79 -19.88 32.67 -0.28
CA ARG A 79 -19.59 31.38 0.32
C ARG A 79 -20.86 30.80 0.97
N LEU A 80 -21.16 29.53 0.72
CA LEU A 80 -22.28 28.84 1.38
C LEU A 80 -21.92 28.57 2.84
N THR A 81 -22.66 29.18 3.78
CA THR A 81 -22.46 29.03 5.23
C THR A 81 -23.73 29.39 5.98
N ASP A 82 -23.98 28.74 7.13
CA ASP A 82 -25.02 29.10 8.09
C ASP A 82 -24.49 30.03 9.22
N LEU A 83 -23.20 30.39 9.18
CA LEU A 83 -22.64 31.31 10.14
C LEU A 83 -23.24 32.72 9.91
N ALA A 84 -23.49 33.45 11.00
CA ALA A 84 -24.05 34.82 10.97
C ALA A 84 -22.97 35.85 10.59
N GLU A 85 -22.26 35.61 9.47
CA GLU A 85 -21.19 36.47 8.96
C GLU A 85 -21.30 36.59 7.42
N PRO A 86 -21.03 37.77 6.84
CA PRO A 86 -20.85 37.87 5.40
C PRO A 86 -19.58 37.19 4.98
N SER A 87 -19.64 36.39 3.89
CA SER A 87 -18.49 35.63 3.38
C SER A 87 -18.40 35.77 1.87
N GLU A 88 -17.23 36.21 1.37
CA GLU A 88 -16.94 36.32 -0.05
C GLU A 88 -16.42 35.02 -0.67
N SER A 89 -16.69 34.83 -1.95
CA SER A 89 -16.10 33.76 -2.76
C SER A 89 -15.22 34.37 -3.85
N LEU A 90 -13.91 34.43 -3.61
CA LEU A 90 -12.96 35.18 -4.44
C LEU A 90 -12.14 34.29 -5.38
N LEU A 91 -12.49 33.01 -5.51
CA LEU A 91 -11.86 32.06 -6.44
C LEU A 91 -12.83 31.65 -7.51
N ALA A 92 -12.32 31.44 -8.72
CA ALA A 92 -13.10 31.03 -9.89
C ALA A 92 -12.61 29.71 -10.46
N THR A 93 -13.53 29.01 -11.13
CA THR A 93 -13.22 28.04 -12.17
C THR A 93 -13.38 28.73 -13.52
N THR A 94 -12.51 28.47 -14.47
CA THR A 94 -12.60 29.05 -15.83
C THR A 94 -12.61 27.96 -16.88
N VAL A 95 -13.32 28.21 -17.97
CA VAL A 95 -13.29 27.37 -19.18
C VAL A 95 -13.20 28.27 -20.41
N VAL A 96 -12.37 27.87 -21.36
CA VAL A 96 -12.24 28.54 -22.66
C VAL A 96 -11.93 27.54 -23.77
N GLN A 97 -12.42 27.76 -24.96
CA GLN A 97 -11.99 27.03 -26.15
C GLN A 97 -10.91 27.80 -26.93
N VAL A 98 -10.04 27.07 -27.63
CA VAL A 98 -9.00 27.58 -28.54
C VAL A 98 -9.02 26.71 -29.80
N GLY A 99 -9.15 27.33 -30.98
CA GLY A 99 -9.05 26.63 -32.26
C GLY A 99 -10.33 26.61 -33.10
N LEU A 100 -11.51 26.92 -32.52
CA LEU A 100 -12.73 27.18 -33.30
C LEU A 100 -12.83 28.68 -33.61
N ASP A 101 -13.26 28.99 -34.83
CA ASP A 101 -13.47 30.36 -35.25
C ASP A 101 -14.83 30.84 -34.83
N GLN A 102 -14.89 31.91 -34.03
CA GLN A 102 -16.10 32.61 -33.56
C GLN A 102 -17.28 31.69 -33.14
N PRO A 103 -17.11 30.68 -32.29
CA PRO A 103 -18.20 29.83 -31.89
C PRO A 103 -19.23 30.58 -31.02
N VAL A 104 -20.49 30.17 -31.11
CA VAL A 104 -21.52 30.61 -30.15
C VAL A 104 -21.31 29.87 -28.83
N ILE A 105 -21.10 30.62 -27.75
CA ILE A 105 -20.86 30.04 -26.42
C ILE A 105 -22.14 30.01 -25.61
N LEU A 106 -22.42 28.82 -25.00
CA LEU A 106 -23.51 28.61 -24.06
C LEU A 106 -22.92 28.31 -22.68
N LEU A 107 -23.51 28.89 -21.63
CA LEU A 107 -23.10 28.75 -20.25
C LEU A 107 -24.00 27.80 -19.44
N SER A 108 -25.03 27.27 -20.11
CA SER A 108 -26.02 26.36 -19.55
C SER A 108 -26.40 25.25 -20.53
N SER A 109 -27.18 24.29 -20.06
CA SER A 109 -27.74 23.22 -20.89
C SER A 109 -29.12 23.60 -21.49
N ALA A 110 -29.63 24.83 -21.26
CA ALA A 110 -30.99 25.19 -21.55
C ALA A 110 -31.32 25.15 -23.06
N GLN A 111 -30.35 25.42 -23.93
CA GLN A 111 -30.54 25.46 -25.38
C GLN A 111 -30.15 24.17 -26.13
N LEU A 112 -29.71 23.10 -25.40
CA LEU A 112 -29.29 21.87 -26.08
C LEU A 112 -30.41 21.14 -26.82
N ASP A 113 -31.65 21.22 -26.33
CA ASP A 113 -32.77 20.58 -26.99
C ASP A 113 -33.21 21.42 -28.22
N ALA A 114 -33.16 22.74 -28.18
CA ALA A 114 -33.35 23.62 -29.33
C ALA A 114 -32.33 23.28 -30.44
N PHE A 115 -31.06 23.11 -30.11
CA PHE A 115 -30.04 22.66 -31.07
C PHE A 115 -30.40 21.29 -31.69
N ARG A 116 -30.82 20.31 -30.88
CA ARG A 116 -31.18 18.96 -31.36
C ARG A 116 -32.38 18.95 -32.29
N THR A 117 -33.29 19.92 -32.15
CA THR A 117 -34.44 20.10 -33.03
C THR A 117 -34.13 20.95 -34.24
N GLY A 118 -32.89 21.43 -34.40
CA GLY A 118 -32.45 22.26 -35.53
C GLY A 118 -32.76 23.74 -35.39
N GLU A 119 -33.09 24.20 -34.19
CA GLU A 119 -33.31 25.60 -33.90
C GLU A 119 -31.99 26.35 -33.70
N THR A 120 -31.95 27.64 -34.01
CA THR A 120 -30.77 28.48 -33.85
C THR A 120 -30.51 28.78 -32.37
N VAL A 121 -29.34 28.41 -31.88
CA VAL A 121 -28.89 28.74 -30.50
C VAL A 121 -28.35 30.17 -30.42
N GLN A 122 -28.61 30.84 -29.32
CA GLN A 122 -28.17 32.20 -29.05
C GLN A 122 -27.03 32.23 -28.02
N PRO A 123 -26.06 33.16 -28.15
CA PRO A 123 -24.99 33.29 -27.18
C PRO A 123 -25.49 33.65 -25.78
N GLU A 124 -24.94 33.03 -24.74
CA GLU A 124 -25.27 33.32 -23.35
C GLU A 124 -24.17 34.17 -22.74
N ALA A 125 -24.49 35.39 -22.31
CA ALA A 125 -23.56 36.30 -21.66
C ALA A 125 -23.40 35.98 -20.14
N GLU A 126 -24.47 35.53 -19.51
CA GLU A 126 -24.54 35.21 -18.10
C GLU A 126 -25.59 34.11 -17.86
N ALA A 127 -25.33 33.25 -16.87
CA ALA A 127 -26.31 32.31 -16.34
C ALA A 127 -26.23 32.31 -14.82
N ARG A 128 -27.38 32.36 -14.12
CA ARG A 128 -27.47 32.39 -12.66
C ARG A 128 -28.42 31.33 -12.16
N GLY A 129 -28.17 30.82 -10.96
CA GLY A 129 -29.09 29.92 -10.27
C GLY A 129 -29.27 28.54 -10.91
N GLN A 130 -28.33 28.08 -11.70
CA GLN A 130 -28.38 26.80 -12.39
C GLN A 130 -27.02 26.12 -12.49
N ARG A 131 -27.01 24.87 -12.89
CA ARG A 131 -25.77 24.11 -13.10
C ARG A 131 -24.97 24.71 -14.24
N CYS A 132 -23.68 24.91 -13.98
CA CYS A 132 -22.76 25.52 -14.93
C CYS A 132 -22.41 24.55 -16.07
N ALA A 133 -22.28 25.07 -17.26
CA ALA A 133 -21.82 24.36 -18.44
C ALA A 133 -21.01 25.31 -19.34
N TYR A 134 -20.23 24.74 -20.24
CA TYR A 134 -19.57 25.45 -21.33
C TYR A 134 -19.78 24.68 -22.60
N PHE A 135 -20.50 25.23 -23.57
CA PHE A 135 -20.64 24.62 -24.88
C PHE A 135 -20.23 25.63 -25.95
N ALA A 136 -19.52 25.16 -26.95
CA ALA A 136 -19.17 25.87 -28.15
C ALA A 136 -19.98 25.27 -29.32
N HIS A 137 -20.88 26.02 -29.86
CA HIS A 137 -21.59 25.71 -31.11
C HIS A 137 -20.83 26.33 -32.30
N ALA A 138 -20.53 25.52 -33.31
CA ALA A 138 -19.85 25.95 -34.52
C ALA A 138 -20.36 25.21 -35.75
N GLY A 139 -20.49 25.97 -36.87
CA GLY A 139 -20.63 25.43 -38.20
C GLY A 139 -19.31 25.47 -38.95
N VAL A 140 -18.86 24.36 -39.52
CA VAL A 140 -17.55 24.25 -40.18
C VAL A 140 -17.67 23.55 -41.52
N ASP A 141 -17.00 24.10 -42.54
CA ASP A 141 -16.84 23.48 -43.84
C ASP A 141 -15.54 22.67 -43.89
N LEU A 142 -15.65 21.36 -44.01
CA LEU A 142 -14.51 20.45 -44.07
C LEU A 142 -14.30 19.96 -45.51
N ALA A 143 -13.17 20.31 -46.11
CA ALA A 143 -12.76 19.75 -47.39
C ALA A 143 -12.55 18.24 -47.30
N ALA A 144 -12.59 17.55 -48.45
CA ALA A 144 -12.32 16.12 -48.54
C ALA A 144 -10.97 15.76 -47.89
N LYS A 145 -10.92 14.72 -47.06
CA LYS A 145 -9.73 14.22 -46.36
C LYS A 145 -9.05 15.26 -45.43
N ARG A 146 -9.77 16.32 -45.05
CA ARG A 146 -9.26 17.34 -44.13
C ARG A 146 -9.90 17.23 -42.74
N GLY A 147 -9.25 17.77 -41.73
CA GLY A 147 -9.72 17.80 -40.34
C GLY A 147 -9.49 19.14 -39.67
N LEU A 148 -10.23 19.37 -38.63
CA LEU A 148 -10.11 20.48 -37.69
C LEU A 148 -9.84 19.95 -36.30
N SER A 149 -9.06 20.68 -35.50
CA SER A 149 -8.87 20.39 -34.08
C SER A 149 -9.05 21.64 -33.22
N TRP A 150 -9.50 21.44 -31.99
CA TRP A 150 -9.66 22.50 -31.00
C TRP A 150 -9.40 21.97 -29.60
N HIS A 151 -9.16 22.90 -28.67
CA HIS A 151 -8.90 22.61 -27.26
C HIS A 151 -9.96 23.29 -26.40
N MET A 152 -10.38 22.61 -25.32
CA MET A 152 -11.09 23.23 -24.21
C MET A 152 -10.24 23.12 -22.97
N LEU A 153 -9.93 24.28 -22.38
CA LEU A 153 -9.08 24.42 -21.20
C LEU A 153 -9.97 24.67 -19.99
N ALA A 154 -9.91 23.82 -18.97
CA ALA A 154 -10.65 23.97 -17.72
C ALA A 154 -9.68 24.03 -16.56
N ASP A 155 -9.71 25.15 -15.81
CA ASP A 155 -8.82 25.40 -14.68
C ASP A 155 -9.60 25.94 -13.48
N THR A 156 -9.18 25.65 -12.27
CA THR A 156 -9.91 25.98 -11.04
C THR A 156 -9.01 26.57 -9.96
N GLY A 157 -9.60 27.28 -9.01
CA GLY A 157 -8.85 27.92 -7.90
C GLY A 157 -8.14 29.20 -8.32
N LEU A 158 -8.57 29.84 -9.40
CA LEU A 158 -8.00 31.07 -9.93
C LEU A 158 -8.54 32.30 -9.17
N ASP A 159 -7.65 33.14 -8.66
CA ASP A 159 -7.99 34.48 -8.19
C ASP A 159 -8.18 35.47 -9.37
N ALA A 160 -8.64 36.68 -9.09
CA ALA A 160 -8.85 37.68 -10.10
C ALA A 160 -7.57 38.02 -10.91
N ALA A 161 -6.40 38.01 -10.28
CA ALA A 161 -5.14 38.30 -10.96
C ALA A 161 -4.77 37.14 -11.94
N ALA A 162 -5.01 35.89 -11.54
CA ALA A 162 -4.79 34.74 -12.42
C ALA A 162 -5.75 34.72 -13.61
N VAL A 163 -7.03 35.06 -13.39
CA VAL A 163 -8.02 35.22 -14.46
C VAL A 163 -7.57 36.31 -15.45
N VAL A 164 -7.12 37.47 -14.96
CA VAL A 164 -6.62 38.56 -15.84
C VAL A 164 -5.39 38.13 -16.64
N ARG A 165 -4.45 37.38 -16.05
CA ARG A 165 -3.32 36.80 -16.78
C ARG A 165 -3.78 35.86 -17.90
N ARG A 166 -4.83 35.05 -17.64
CA ARG A 166 -5.43 34.19 -18.65
C ARG A 166 -6.07 34.98 -19.78
N LEU A 167 -6.81 36.05 -19.46
CA LEU A 167 -7.40 36.95 -20.46
C LEU A 167 -6.33 37.63 -21.33
N GLN A 168 -5.21 38.06 -20.74
CA GLN A 168 -4.10 38.64 -21.49
C GLN A 168 -3.47 37.62 -22.44
N TRP A 169 -3.25 36.39 -21.97
CA TRP A 169 -2.72 35.28 -22.79
C TRP A 169 -3.62 34.98 -23.98
N LEU A 170 -4.95 34.96 -23.80
CA LEU A 170 -5.95 34.69 -24.84
C LEU A 170 -5.99 35.73 -25.95
N LYS A 171 -5.38 36.91 -25.79
CA LYS A 171 -5.25 37.90 -26.85
C LYS A 171 -4.19 37.54 -27.90
N GLY A 172 -3.45 36.47 -27.71
CA GLY A 172 -2.44 35.98 -28.66
C GLY A 172 -3.04 35.37 -29.93
N ASP A 173 -2.20 35.06 -30.89
CA ASP A 173 -2.58 34.35 -32.11
C ASP A 173 -3.12 32.94 -31.77
N PRO A 174 -4.32 32.53 -32.24
CA PRO A 174 -4.91 31.23 -31.87
C PRO A 174 -4.04 30.02 -32.21
N ARG A 175 -3.25 30.06 -33.27
CA ARG A 175 -2.35 28.96 -33.67
C ARG A 175 -1.17 28.85 -32.71
N GLU A 176 -0.66 30.01 -32.28
CA GLU A 176 0.42 30.07 -31.29
C GLU A 176 -0.07 29.61 -29.91
N LEU A 177 -1.30 29.98 -29.54
CA LEU A 177 -1.92 29.48 -28.29
C LEU A 177 -2.07 27.96 -28.31
N ALA A 178 -2.61 27.39 -29.41
CA ALA A 178 -2.71 25.93 -29.58
C ALA A 178 -1.34 25.23 -29.50
N ARG A 179 -0.30 25.82 -30.11
CA ARG A 179 1.07 25.29 -30.04
C ARG A 179 1.60 25.27 -28.61
N GLN A 180 1.37 26.33 -27.84
CA GLN A 180 1.78 26.43 -26.42
C GLN A 180 1.06 25.39 -25.55
N ILE A 181 -0.23 25.14 -25.79
CA ILE A 181 -1.00 24.12 -25.12
C ILE A 181 -0.38 22.74 -25.36
N GLU A 182 -0.16 22.40 -26.64
CA GLU A 182 0.44 21.09 -27.00
C GLU A 182 1.87 20.93 -26.46
N GLN A 183 2.66 21.99 -26.42
CA GLN A 183 4.01 21.96 -25.85
C GLN A 183 3.98 21.71 -24.32
N ASP A 184 3.08 22.34 -23.60
CA ASP A 184 2.96 22.15 -22.16
C ASP A 184 2.48 20.73 -21.80
N ILE A 185 1.53 20.20 -22.57
CA ILE A 185 1.07 18.80 -22.46
C ILE A 185 2.24 17.83 -22.71
N ALA A 186 3.01 18.06 -23.78
CA ALA A 186 4.16 17.23 -24.11
C ALA A 186 5.25 17.30 -23.02
N ALA A 187 5.46 18.47 -22.43
CA ALA A 187 6.39 18.63 -21.30
C ALA A 187 5.95 17.84 -20.05
N GLY A 188 4.65 17.84 -19.74
CA GLY A 188 4.09 17.04 -18.66
C GLY A 188 4.25 15.53 -18.88
N GLN A 189 3.99 15.05 -20.10
CA GLN A 189 4.23 13.66 -20.50
C GLN A 189 5.70 13.28 -20.42
N ALA A 190 6.60 14.18 -20.83
CA ALA A 190 8.04 13.96 -20.75
C ALA A 190 8.50 13.81 -19.30
N ARG A 191 8.01 14.64 -18.39
CA ARG A 191 8.34 14.54 -16.95
C ARG A 191 7.84 13.24 -16.33
N LEU A 192 6.61 12.80 -16.65
CA LEU A 192 6.12 11.51 -16.18
C LEU A 192 6.99 10.35 -16.67
N TRP A 193 7.38 10.39 -17.97
CA TRP A 193 8.28 9.40 -18.54
C TRP A 193 9.64 9.40 -17.82
N GLU A 194 10.20 10.57 -17.50
CA GLU A 194 11.46 10.72 -16.76
C GLU A 194 11.38 10.18 -15.32
N ILE A 195 10.26 10.41 -14.62
CA ILE A 195 10.01 9.84 -13.30
C ILE A 195 10.04 8.31 -13.35
N VAL A 196 9.33 7.71 -14.31
CA VAL A 196 9.29 6.24 -14.46
C VAL A 196 10.64 5.68 -14.90
N ALA A 197 11.31 6.38 -15.82
CA ALA A 197 12.65 6.02 -16.30
C ALA A 197 13.70 6.03 -15.17
N SER A 198 13.62 7.01 -14.26
CA SER A 198 14.55 7.11 -13.12
C SER A 198 14.44 5.94 -12.14
N ALA A 199 13.31 5.24 -12.13
CA ALA A 199 13.03 4.06 -11.30
C ALA A 199 13.03 2.75 -12.12
N ASP A 200 13.82 2.68 -13.17
CA ASP A 200 14.03 1.50 -14.03
C ASP A 200 12.76 0.94 -14.71
N GLY A 201 11.80 1.82 -15.01
CA GLY A 201 10.54 1.45 -15.65
C GLY A 201 10.61 1.21 -17.16
N LEU A 202 11.79 1.28 -17.80
CA LEU A 202 11.95 1.19 -19.24
C LEU A 202 12.50 -0.16 -19.69
N GLN A 203 11.83 -0.77 -20.66
CA GLN A 203 12.23 -2.05 -21.25
C GLN A 203 11.88 -2.08 -22.75
N VAL A 204 12.51 -2.99 -23.48
CA VAL A 204 12.15 -3.33 -24.87
C VAL A 204 12.16 -4.83 -25.02
N SER A 205 11.06 -5.40 -25.52
CA SER A 205 10.90 -6.80 -25.88
C SER A 205 10.00 -6.94 -27.11
N ASP A 206 9.96 -8.11 -27.73
CA ASP A 206 9.09 -8.39 -28.88
C ASP A 206 7.58 -8.32 -28.49
N ASN A 207 7.24 -8.66 -27.26
CA ASN A 207 5.90 -8.45 -26.72
C ASN A 207 5.73 -7.04 -26.18
N ALA A 208 5.13 -6.14 -26.96
CA ALA A 208 4.95 -4.73 -26.60
C ALA A 208 4.08 -4.51 -25.33
N ILE A 209 3.25 -5.47 -24.93
CA ILE A 209 2.41 -5.37 -23.74
C ILE A 209 3.25 -5.45 -22.45
N LEU A 210 4.29 -6.28 -22.42
CA LEU A 210 5.14 -6.45 -21.23
C LEU A 210 5.87 -5.16 -20.81
N PRO A 211 6.59 -4.45 -21.69
CA PRO A 211 7.17 -3.15 -21.36
C PRO A 211 6.13 -2.12 -20.92
N ALA A 212 4.97 -2.07 -21.56
CA ALA A 212 3.89 -1.16 -21.18
C ALA A 212 3.31 -1.48 -19.80
N HIS A 213 3.13 -2.77 -19.48
CA HIS A 213 2.70 -3.22 -18.16
C HIS A 213 3.76 -2.92 -17.08
N HIS A 214 5.04 -3.17 -17.37
CA HIS A 214 6.12 -2.82 -16.45
C HIS A 214 6.19 -1.31 -16.20
N PHE A 215 6.09 -0.49 -17.25
CA PHE A 215 6.02 0.98 -17.13
C PHE A 215 4.87 1.42 -16.24
N ALA A 216 3.67 0.85 -16.42
CA ALA A 216 2.50 1.15 -15.58
C ALA A 216 2.76 0.76 -14.12
N ASN A 217 3.31 -0.43 -13.86
CA ASN A 217 3.63 -0.87 -12.50
C ASN A 217 4.63 0.05 -11.81
N VAL A 218 5.72 0.45 -12.48
CA VAL A 218 6.71 1.38 -11.91
C VAL A 218 6.10 2.76 -11.67
N MET A 219 5.27 3.27 -12.58
CA MET A 219 4.56 4.54 -12.42
C MET A 219 3.68 4.51 -11.17
N PHE A 220 2.82 3.50 -11.02
CA PHE A 220 1.94 3.39 -9.86
C PHE A 220 2.70 3.06 -8.56
N ASN A 221 3.83 2.36 -8.64
CA ASN A 221 4.71 2.16 -7.49
C ASN A 221 5.31 3.50 -7.01
N ALA A 222 5.80 4.33 -7.92
CA ALA A 222 6.31 5.68 -7.62
C ALA A 222 5.21 6.60 -7.07
N MET A 223 3.99 6.55 -7.63
CA MET A 223 2.85 7.31 -7.09
C MET A 223 2.49 6.92 -5.64
N ARG A 224 2.78 5.70 -5.21
CA ARG A 224 2.53 5.24 -3.83
C ARG A 224 3.71 5.48 -2.91
N GLY A 225 4.89 5.04 -3.29
CA GLY A 225 6.11 5.07 -2.47
C GLY A 225 6.98 6.30 -2.66
N GLY A 226 6.73 7.09 -3.70
CA GLY A 226 7.59 8.19 -4.13
C GLY A 226 8.70 7.74 -5.06
N VAL A 227 9.45 8.72 -5.55
CA VAL A 227 10.71 8.57 -6.26
C VAL A 227 11.68 9.63 -5.73
N PHE A 228 12.98 9.36 -5.75
CA PHE A 228 13.96 10.33 -5.27
C PHE A 228 14.07 11.53 -6.22
N ALA A 229 13.99 12.73 -5.66
CA ALA A 229 13.82 13.98 -6.40
C ALA A 229 15.00 14.29 -7.34
N ASP A 230 16.22 13.95 -6.93
CA ASP A 230 17.47 14.22 -7.68
C ASP A 230 18.45 13.04 -7.47
N GLN A 231 17.95 11.81 -7.62
CA GLN A 231 18.71 10.58 -7.41
C GLN A 231 19.38 10.54 -6.02
N TYR A 232 20.72 10.47 -5.95
CA TYR A 232 21.50 10.51 -4.72
C TYR A 232 21.93 11.91 -4.28
N TRP A 233 21.62 12.94 -5.06
CA TRP A 233 21.93 14.32 -4.73
C TRP A 233 20.84 14.98 -3.92
N ILE A 234 21.23 15.70 -2.89
CA ILE A 234 20.34 16.43 -1.99
C ILE A 234 20.72 17.90 -1.93
N GLN A 235 19.73 18.77 -1.76
CA GLN A 235 19.96 20.18 -1.42
C GLN A 235 20.20 20.25 0.09
N SER A 236 21.36 20.78 0.51
CA SER A 236 21.74 20.82 1.92
C SER A 236 20.77 21.65 2.77
N GLN A 237 20.13 22.67 2.18
CA GLN A 237 19.10 23.44 2.86
C GLN A 237 17.85 22.61 3.17
N GLU A 238 17.41 21.73 2.25
CA GLU A 238 16.26 20.84 2.49
C GLU A 238 16.55 19.85 3.63
N PHE A 239 17.80 19.36 3.74
CA PHE A 239 18.21 18.56 4.90
C PHE A 239 18.22 19.36 6.20
N ALA A 240 18.70 20.61 6.19
CA ALA A 240 18.66 21.50 7.35
C ALA A 240 17.21 21.80 7.79
N ASP A 241 16.31 22.05 6.82
CA ASP A 241 14.88 22.25 7.06
C ASP A 241 14.22 20.98 7.65
N PHE A 242 14.59 19.81 7.16
CA PHE A 242 14.14 18.53 7.71
C PHE A 242 14.59 18.36 9.17
N VAL A 243 15.88 18.61 9.47
CA VAL A 243 16.40 18.53 10.85
C VAL A 243 15.71 19.56 11.75
N SER A 244 15.48 20.78 11.26
CA SER A 244 14.75 21.82 12.00
C SER A 244 13.33 21.40 12.37
N ALA A 245 12.63 20.79 11.45
CA ALA A 245 11.26 20.29 11.68
C ALA A 245 11.24 19.13 12.69
N ARG A 246 12.28 18.29 12.69
CA ARG A 246 12.40 17.12 13.57
C ARG A 246 12.93 17.49 14.95
N ASN A 247 14.06 18.20 15.00
CA ASN A 247 14.76 18.53 16.24
C ASN A 247 15.50 19.89 16.13
N ARG A 248 14.82 20.95 16.54
CA ARG A 248 15.34 22.31 16.47
C ARG A 248 16.62 22.51 17.31
N SER A 249 16.72 21.84 18.45
CA SER A 249 17.90 21.96 19.32
C SER A 249 19.14 21.36 18.67
N LEU A 250 19.01 20.27 17.91
CA LEU A 250 20.12 19.67 17.17
C LEU A 250 20.62 20.60 16.06
N LEU A 251 19.72 21.24 15.31
CA LEU A 251 20.11 22.21 14.28
C LEU A 251 20.94 23.35 14.89
N ASN A 252 20.48 23.89 16.04
CA ASN A 252 21.17 24.97 16.73
C ASN A 252 22.53 24.54 17.28
N ALA A 253 22.66 23.30 17.77
CA ALA A 253 23.91 22.77 18.29
C ALA A 253 24.98 22.51 17.20
N HIS A 254 24.56 22.29 15.96
CA HIS A 254 25.44 21.94 14.84
C HIS A 254 25.46 22.97 13.72
N THR A 255 25.33 24.28 14.03
CA THR A 255 25.33 25.36 13.04
C THR A 255 26.55 25.37 12.14
N GLU A 256 27.73 25.06 12.67
CA GLU A 256 28.97 24.95 11.88
C GLU A 256 28.94 23.79 10.88
N PHE A 257 28.38 22.64 11.28
CA PHE A 257 28.20 21.50 10.38
C PHE A 257 27.32 21.86 9.17
N PHE A 258 26.14 22.47 9.43
CA PHE A 258 25.22 22.86 8.36
C PHE A 258 25.81 23.96 7.47
N ALA A 259 26.53 24.93 8.04
CA ALA A 259 27.22 25.98 7.28
C ALA A 259 28.37 25.45 6.41
N ALA A 260 29.01 24.35 6.80
CA ALA A 260 30.09 23.72 6.06
C ALA A 260 29.62 22.75 4.94
N LEU A 261 28.31 22.43 4.89
CA LEU A 261 27.78 21.62 3.80
C LEU A 261 27.80 22.41 2.49
N PRO A 262 28.23 21.82 1.37
CA PRO A 262 28.07 22.44 0.04
C PRO A 262 26.59 22.60 -0.27
N ALA A 263 26.21 23.52 -1.15
CA ALA A 263 24.80 23.76 -1.51
C ALA A 263 24.08 22.46 -1.96
N LYS A 264 24.81 21.59 -2.62
CA LYS A 264 24.34 20.24 -3.07
C LYS A 264 25.39 19.20 -2.65
N THR A 265 24.97 18.12 -2.01
CA THR A 265 25.83 17.01 -1.55
C THR A 265 25.20 15.66 -1.90
N SER A 266 25.99 14.60 -1.98
CA SER A 266 25.43 13.24 -2.13
C SER A 266 24.96 12.70 -0.78
N ILE A 267 24.03 11.74 -0.82
CA ILE A 267 23.55 11.09 0.43
C ILE A 267 24.69 10.35 1.12
N THR A 268 25.58 9.71 0.38
CA THR A 268 26.74 9.01 0.93
C THR A 268 27.74 9.97 1.59
N ASP A 269 28.03 11.15 0.98
CA ASP A 269 28.85 12.18 1.59
C ASP A 269 28.19 12.79 2.84
N LEU A 270 26.86 12.98 2.81
CA LEU A 270 26.11 13.43 3.99
C LEU A 270 26.26 12.44 5.15
N HIS A 271 26.07 11.14 4.90
CA HIS A 271 26.28 10.10 5.93
C HIS A 271 27.71 10.11 6.47
N ALA A 272 28.73 10.18 5.59
CA ALA A 272 30.13 10.23 5.99
C ALA A 272 30.45 11.46 6.86
N ARG A 273 29.92 12.64 6.51
CA ARG A 273 30.09 13.87 7.32
C ARG A 273 29.37 13.79 8.66
N ALA A 274 28.14 13.24 8.69
CA ALA A 274 27.41 13.03 9.92
C ALA A 274 28.16 12.07 10.86
N GLU A 275 28.69 10.97 10.33
CA GLU A 275 29.53 10.00 11.06
C GLU A 275 30.79 10.69 11.61
N ALA A 276 31.47 11.52 10.82
CA ALA A 276 32.65 12.24 11.24
C ALA A 276 32.40 13.28 12.33
N SER A 277 31.16 13.75 12.51
CA SER A 277 30.78 14.66 13.61
C SER A 277 30.84 13.99 14.99
N GLY A 278 30.74 12.66 15.04
CA GLY A 278 30.66 11.89 16.29
C GLY A 278 29.32 12.02 17.03
N ASP A 279 28.35 12.82 16.53
CA ASP A 279 27.03 12.96 17.15
C ASP A 279 26.07 11.92 16.55
N LEU A 280 25.71 10.93 17.37
CA LEU A 280 24.81 9.84 16.96
C LEU A 280 23.39 10.31 16.63
N GLU A 281 22.94 11.45 17.15
CA GLU A 281 21.63 12.00 16.83
C GLU A 281 21.63 12.63 15.42
N LEU A 282 22.70 13.33 15.06
CA LEU A 282 22.91 13.82 13.70
C LEU A 282 23.03 12.65 12.70
N VAL A 283 23.76 11.58 13.07
CA VAL A 283 23.84 10.34 12.27
C VAL A 283 22.45 9.73 12.09
N ARG A 284 21.67 9.57 13.17
CA ARG A 284 20.31 9.03 13.12
C ARG A 284 19.43 9.82 12.15
N LEU A 285 19.45 11.15 12.20
CA LEU A 285 18.64 12.00 11.32
C LEU A 285 19.14 11.97 9.88
N SER A 286 20.45 11.85 9.65
CA SER A 286 20.97 11.68 8.28
C SER A 286 20.46 10.40 7.63
N TYR A 287 20.42 9.28 8.35
CA TYR A 287 19.80 8.03 7.87
C TYR A 287 18.26 8.08 7.82
N ALA A 288 17.59 8.91 8.62
CA ALA A 288 16.14 9.08 8.55
C ALA A 288 15.68 10.00 7.40
N TYR A 289 16.60 10.66 6.70
CA TYR A 289 16.29 11.58 5.61
C TYR A 289 16.08 10.84 4.29
N LEU A 290 14.90 11.03 3.68
CA LEU A 290 14.52 10.49 2.39
C LEU A 290 13.92 11.63 1.53
N PRO A 291 14.66 12.14 0.51
CA PRO A 291 14.18 13.22 -0.35
C PRO A 291 13.23 12.72 -1.43
N LEU A 292 12.10 12.14 -1.00
CA LEU A 292 11.09 11.59 -1.89
C LEU A 292 10.12 12.66 -2.37
N THR A 293 9.71 12.54 -3.61
CA THR A 293 8.66 13.34 -4.26
C THR A 293 7.70 12.42 -5.02
N PHE A 294 6.63 12.97 -5.59
CA PHE A 294 5.65 12.23 -6.39
C PHE A 294 4.93 11.13 -5.58
N SER A 295 4.99 11.16 -4.26
CA SER A 295 4.30 10.22 -3.41
C SER A 295 2.87 10.69 -3.11
N ARG A 296 1.94 9.77 -3.13
CA ARG A 296 0.55 9.99 -2.78
C ARG A 296 0.41 10.32 -1.30
N ARG A 297 -0.34 11.40 -0.98
CA ARG A 297 -0.80 11.68 0.38
C ARG A 297 -2.15 11.03 0.63
N HIS A 298 -2.33 10.49 1.81
CA HIS A 298 -3.60 9.94 2.24
C HIS A 298 -4.47 11.07 2.82
N GLY A 299 -5.64 11.27 2.22
CA GLY A 299 -6.59 12.29 2.70
C GLY A 299 -7.46 11.81 3.87
N ASP A 300 -7.61 10.50 4.02
CA ASP A 300 -8.42 9.86 5.06
C ASP A 300 -7.65 8.65 5.60
N PRO A 301 -7.30 8.63 6.89
CA PRO A 301 -6.58 7.51 7.50
C PRO A 301 -7.29 6.17 7.36
N SER A 302 -8.61 6.13 7.47
CA SER A 302 -9.38 4.89 7.38
C SER A 302 -9.69 4.46 5.94
N ARG A 303 -9.57 5.38 4.96
CA ARG A 303 -9.89 5.15 3.55
C ARG A 303 -8.96 5.91 2.60
N PRO A 304 -7.68 5.60 2.61
CA PRO A 304 -6.69 6.35 1.85
C PRO A 304 -6.89 6.25 0.32
N TRP A 305 -7.59 5.23 -0.16
CA TRP A 305 -7.88 5.03 -1.58
C TRP A 305 -8.99 5.92 -2.15
N ASN A 306 -9.81 6.53 -1.31
CA ASN A 306 -10.94 7.36 -1.75
C ASN A 306 -10.56 8.83 -1.93
N ARG A 307 -9.58 9.31 -1.16
CA ARG A 307 -9.16 10.71 -1.16
C ARG A 307 -7.66 10.77 -1.01
N PHE A 308 -6.95 10.99 -2.09
CA PHE A 308 -5.51 11.19 -2.06
C PHE A 308 -5.12 12.34 -2.98
N ALA A 309 -3.96 12.93 -2.72
CA ALA A 309 -3.35 13.95 -3.55
C ALA A 309 -1.87 13.62 -3.74
N ILE A 310 -1.31 14.06 -4.85
CA ILE A 310 0.12 14.09 -5.09
C ILE A 310 0.55 15.53 -5.16
N ASN A 311 1.30 16.01 -4.16
CA ASN A 311 1.79 17.37 -4.08
C ASN A 311 3.24 17.41 -4.57
N ILE A 312 3.46 17.89 -5.78
CA ILE A 312 4.78 17.91 -6.41
C ILE A 312 5.43 19.29 -6.41
N GLN A 313 4.68 20.35 -6.07
CA GLN A 313 5.17 21.73 -6.09
C GLN A 313 4.75 22.50 -4.84
N LYS A 314 5.62 23.41 -4.42
CA LYS A 314 5.32 24.46 -3.43
C LYS A 314 4.54 25.60 -4.13
N PRO A 315 3.93 26.55 -3.37
CA PRO A 315 3.21 27.69 -3.97
C PRO A 315 4.06 28.56 -4.90
N ASP A 316 5.38 28.59 -4.72
CA ASP A 316 6.33 29.32 -5.55
C ASP A 316 6.73 28.55 -6.82
N GLY A 317 6.19 27.35 -7.05
CA GLY A 317 6.49 26.47 -8.19
C GLY A 317 7.74 25.61 -8.02
N SER A 318 8.46 25.72 -6.90
CA SER A 318 9.60 24.84 -6.61
C SER A 318 9.15 23.42 -6.26
N LEU A 319 10.03 22.42 -6.48
CA LEU A 319 9.76 21.02 -6.17
C LEU A 319 9.46 20.84 -4.67
N LYS A 320 8.42 20.09 -4.36
CA LYS A 320 8.08 19.71 -3.00
C LYS A 320 8.55 18.30 -2.72
N LEU A 321 9.35 18.14 -1.65
CA LEU A 321 9.64 16.85 -1.05
C LEU A 321 8.50 16.53 -0.09
N ASP A 322 7.81 15.42 -0.34
CA ASP A 322 6.67 15.00 0.48
C ASP A 322 6.39 13.52 0.29
N TYR A 323 6.17 12.81 1.37
CA TYR A 323 5.59 11.48 1.37
C TYR A 323 4.76 11.28 2.62
N GLU A 324 3.67 10.55 2.46
CA GLU A 324 2.78 10.22 3.56
C GLU A 324 2.09 8.90 3.23
N GLY A 325 2.08 7.97 4.16
CA GLY A 325 1.40 6.71 3.94
C GLY A 325 1.28 5.90 5.22
N ASN A 326 0.31 4.99 5.23
CA ASN A 326 0.30 3.95 6.22
C ASN A 326 1.44 2.95 5.93
N TRP A 327 1.75 2.13 6.91
CA TRP A 327 2.86 1.19 6.83
C TRP A 327 2.74 0.23 5.65
N ARG A 328 1.56 -0.29 5.37
CA ARG A 328 1.30 -1.20 4.27
C ARG A 328 1.51 -0.54 2.91
N ASP A 329 1.04 0.70 2.75
CA ASP A 329 1.00 1.36 1.44
C ASP A 329 2.33 1.98 1.02
N ILE A 330 3.25 2.27 1.94
CA ILE A 330 4.50 2.94 1.59
C ILE A 330 5.70 1.99 1.65
N PHE A 331 5.88 1.24 2.73
CA PHE A 331 7.05 0.37 2.89
C PHE A 331 7.10 -0.77 1.88
N GLN A 332 5.96 -1.37 1.54
CA GLN A 332 5.94 -2.40 0.49
C GLN A 332 6.36 -1.84 -0.87
N ASN A 333 6.08 -0.58 -1.18
CA ASN A 333 6.50 0.06 -2.42
C ASN A 333 7.98 0.43 -2.41
N TRP A 334 8.55 0.70 -1.24
CA TRP A 334 9.98 0.93 -1.09
C TRP A 334 10.81 -0.32 -1.35
N GLU A 335 10.27 -1.53 -1.15
CA GLU A 335 10.97 -2.77 -1.53
C GLU A 335 11.37 -2.77 -3.02
N ALA A 336 10.46 -2.43 -3.93
CA ALA A 336 10.79 -2.31 -5.35
C ALA A 336 11.69 -1.10 -5.66
N LEU A 337 11.49 0.04 -4.98
CA LEU A 337 12.30 1.24 -5.17
C LEU A 337 13.76 1.03 -4.73
N ALA A 338 14.00 0.25 -3.67
CA ALA A 338 15.34 -0.05 -3.17
C ALA A 338 16.22 -0.79 -4.19
N TRP A 339 15.63 -1.55 -5.12
CA TRP A 339 16.38 -2.18 -6.19
C TRP A 339 16.91 -1.18 -7.22
N SER A 340 16.17 -0.10 -7.47
CA SER A 340 16.63 1.00 -8.34
C SER A 340 17.56 1.97 -7.62
N TYR A 341 17.43 2.08 -6.29
CA TYR A 341 18.19 3.02 -5.46
C TYR A 341 18.75 2.34 -4.19
N PRO A 342 19.69 1.39 -4.35
CA PRO A 342 20.21 0.62 -3.21
C PRO A 342 20.83 1.46 -2.11
N GLU A 343 21.49 2.58 -2.42
CA GLU A 343 22.14 3.45 -1.42
C GLU A 343 21.16 4.11 -0.41
N TYR A 344 19.85 4.07 -0.67
CA TYR A 344 18.85 4.53 0.29
C TYR A 344 18.22 3.41 1.14
N VAL A 345 18.61 2.13 0.94
CA VAL A 345 17.92 1.02 1.64
C VAL A 345 18.07 1.11 3.16
N GLU A 346 19.25 1.49 3.68
CA GLU A 346 19.45 1.68 5.12
C GLU A 346 18.68 2.90 5.64
N SER A 347 18.47 3.93 4.83
CA SER A 347 17.62 5.07 5.20
C SER A 347 16.14 4.66 5.28
N MET A 348 15.67 3.79 4.38
CA MET A 348 14.32 3.21 4.45
C MET A 348 14.17 2.34 5.71
N ILE A 349 15.15 1.47 6.02
CA ILE A 349 15.21 0.64 7.23
C ILE A 349 15.19 1.53 8.48
N SER A 350 16.01 2.60 8.51
CA SER A 350 16.09 3.53 9.64
C SER A 350 14.78 4.25 9.88
N THR A 351 14.13 4.73 8.82
CA THR A 351 12.81 5.37 8.90
C THR A 351 11.78 4.42 9.51
N PHE A 352 11.80 3.15 9.09
CA PHE A 352 10.93 2.11 9.62
C PHE A 352 11.21 1.87 11.12
N LEU A 353 12.46 1.59 11.49
CA LEU A 353 12.85 1.26 12.85
C LEU A 353 12.64 2.41 13.83
N ASN A 354 12.90 3.66 13.41
CA ASN A 354 12.69 4.86 14.23
C ASN A 354 11.22 5.09 14.60
N ALA A 355 10.31 4.59 13.78
CA ALA A 355 8.88 4.72 14.00
C ALA A 355 8.24 3.52 14.70
N THR A 356 8.97 2.45 15.02
CA THR A 356 8.44 1.33 15.83
C THR A 356 8.45 1.67 17.32
N THR A 357 7.47 1.15 18.06
CA THR A 357 7.28 1.41 19.50
C THR A 357 8.10 0.46 20.37
N ALA A 358 8.29 0.80 21.65
CA ALA A 358 9.01 -0.01 22.61
C ALA A 358 8.33 -1.35 22.92
N ASP A 359 7.02 -1.43 22.77
CA ASP A 359 6.23 -2.66 22.92
C ASP A 359 6.14 -3.52 21.64
N GLY A 360 6.88 -3.13 20.57
CA GLY A 360 7.04 -3.94 19.36
C GLY A 360 5.89 -3.79 18.34
N TYR A 361 5.23 -2.63 18.33
CA TYR A 361 4.18 -2.29 17.39
C TYR A 361 4.55 -1.05 16.59
N ASN A 362 3.69 -0.63 15.69
CA ASN A 362 3.91 0.59 14.91
C ASN A 362 2.67 1.49 14.94
N PRO A 363 2.86 2.84 14.89
CA PRO A 363 1.78 3.79 14.77
C PRO A 363 1.06 3.67 13.42
N TYR A 364 0.01 4.44 13.23
CA TYR A 364 -0.82 4.33 12.04
C TYR A 364 -0.08 4.67 10.74
N ARG A 365 0.67 5.78 10.70
CA ARG A 365 1.31 6.24 9.45
C ARG A 365 2.65 6.93 9.70
N ILE A 366 3.43 7.03 8.62
CA ILE A 366 4.64 7.86 8.55
C ILE A 366 4.43 9.00 7.56
N THR A 367 5.17 10.10 7.78
CA THR A 367 5.24 11.26 6.90
C THR A 367 6.69 11.69 6.72
N HIS A 368 6.95 12.58 5.76
CA HIS A 368 8.28 13.18 5.58
C HIS A 368 8.83 13.80 6.88
N HIS A 369 7.96 14.40 7.70
CA HIS A 369 8.35 15.06 8.94
C HIS A 369 8.21 14.20 10.20
N GLY A 370 7.84 12.92 10.10
CA GLY A 370 7.75 12.06 11.28
C GLY A 370 6.70 10.96 11.17
N LEU A 371 5.97 10.75 12.25
CA LEU A 371 4.97 9.72 12.37
C LEU A 371 3.68 10.30 12.98
N ASP A 372 2.58 9.57 12.78
CA ASP A 372 1.25 9.94 13.25
C ASP A 372 0.44 8.72 13.67
N TRP A 373 -0.61 8.96 14.47
CA TRP A 373 -1.53 7.93 14.94
C TRP A 373 -2.98 8.41 14.91
N GLU A 374 -3.91 7.47 14.99
CA GLU A 374 -5.33 7.76 15.08
C GLU A 374 -5.70 8.14 16.52
N VAL A 375 -6.54 9.16 16.66
CA VAL A 375 -7.14 9.58 17.92
C VAL A 375 -8.59 9.06 17.96
N PRO A 376 -9.08 8.53 19.10
CA PRO A 376 -10.44 8.04 19.21
C PRO A 376 -11.49 9.11 18.86
N GLU A 377 -12.43 8.77 18.00
CA GLU A 377 -13.59 9.61 17.65
C GLU A 377 -14.87 8.89 18.08
N PRO A 378 -15.44 9.22 19.23
CA PRO A 378 -16.65 8.57 19.73
C PRO A 378 -17.81 8.69 18.73
N GLY A 379 -18.46 7.57 18.41
CA GLY A 379 -19.59 7.52 17.48
C GLY A 379 -19.24 7.46 16.00
N ASN A 380 -17.97 7.56 15.64
CA ASN A 380 -17.52 7.33 14.27
C ASN A 380 -17.26 5.83 14.03
N PRO A 381 -18.11 5.13 13.25
CA PRO A 381 -17.93 3.69 13.00
C PRO A 381 -16.68 3.35 12.16
N TRP A 382 -15.99 4.37 11.65
CA TRP A 382 -14.79 4.24 10.82
C TRP A 382 -13.49 4.55 11.57
N ALA A 383 -13.57 5.14 12.76
CA ALA A 383 -12.45 5.47 13.62
C ALA A 383 -12.18 4.34 14.62
N ASN A 384 -11.81 3.17 14.11
CA ASN A 384 -11.41 2.05 14.97
C ASN A 384 -9.89 1.96 15.05
N ILE A 385 -9.34 2.19 16.24
CA ILE A 385 -7.89 2.13 16.49
C ILE A 385 -7.43 0.67 16.38
N GLY A 386 -6.53 0.41 15.44
CA GLY A 386 -5.75 -0.80 15.34
C GLY A 386 -4.29 -0.53 15.71
N TYR A 387 -3.61 -1.52 16.27
CA TYR A 387 -2.21 -1.42 16.65
C TYR A 387 -1.43 -2.58 16.04
N TRP A 388 -0.73 -2.31 14.94
CA TRP A 388 -0.13 -3.33 14.08
C TRP A 388 1.31 -3.67 14.48
N SER A 389 1.72 -4.89 14.21
CA SER A 389 3.11 -5.34 14.37
C SER A 389 3.58 -6.30 13.25
N ASP A 390 2.72 -6.65 12.30
CA ASP A 390 3.06 -7.59 11.22
C ASP A 390 4.00 -6.98 10.17
N HIS A 391 3.88 -5.67 9.94
CA HIS A 391 4.69 -4.94 8.98
C HIS A 391 6.20 -5.09 9.25
N GLN A 392 6.62 -5.18 10.53
CA GLN A 392 8.00 -5.31 10.90
C GLN A 392 8.62 -6.63 10.42
N ILE A 393 7.91 -7.73 10.58
CA ILE A 393 8.41 -9.05 10.18
C ILE A 393 8.15 -9.38 8.71
N ILE A 394 7.52 -8.47 7.96
CA ILE A 394 7.25 -8.63 6.55
C ILE A 394 8.06 -7.61 5.74
N TYR A 395 7.71 -6.33 5.82
CA TYR A 395 8.32 -5.30 4.96
C TYR A 395 9.70 -4.84 5.45
N LEU A 396 9.90 -4.66 6.76
CA LEU A 396 11.22 -4.38 7.31
C LEU A 396 12.21 -5.50 6.97
N GLN A 397 11.80 -6.77 7.15
CA GLN A 397 12.62 -7.92 6.80
C GLN A 397 13.05 -7.89 5.33
N LYS A 398 12.10 -7.64 4.40
CA LYS A 398 12.43 -7.59 2.96
C LYS A 398 13.41 -6.49 2.61
N LEU A 399 13.31 -5.31 3.22
CA LEU A 399 14.31 -4.25 3.09
C LEU A 399 15.68 -4.67 3.67
N MET A 400 15.71 -5.35 4.82
CA MET A 400 16.96 -5.87 5.41
C MET A 400 17.59 -6.96 4.52
N GLU A 401 16.78 -7.82 3.89
CA GLU A 401 17.29 -8.81 2.91
C GLU A 401 17.95 -8.12 1.69
N ILE A 402 17.37 -7.00 1.21
CA ILE A 402 17.99 -6.22 0.13
C ILE A 402 19.30 -5.60 0.60
N SER A 403 19.32 -4.97 1.78
CA SER A 403 20.55 -4.40 2.35
C SER A 403 21.65 -5.45 2.52
N ALA A 404 21.32 -6.64 3.05
CA ALA A 404 22.28 -7.72 3.24
C ALA A 404 22.89 -8.21 1.91
N ARG A 405 22.12 -8.18 0.81
CA ARG A 405 22.59 -8.54 -0.53
C ARG A 405 23.40 -7.43 -1.19
N ALA A 406 22.93 -6.18 -1.11
CA ALA A 406 23.55 -5.03 -1.79
C ALA A 406 24.79 -4.52 -1.02
N HIS A 407 24.71 -4.47 0.32
CA HIS A 407 25.73 -3.89 1.20
C HIS A 407 26.19 -4.88 2.27
N PRO A 408 26.96 -5.92 1.91
CA PRO A 408 27.45 -6.93 2.86
C PRO A 408 28.18 -6.30 4.05
N GLY A 409 27.81 -6.69 5.26
CA GLY A 409 28.42 -6.19 6.50
C GLY A 409 27.79 -4.90 7.07
N LYS A 410 26.95 -4.19 6.32
CA LYS A 410 26.37 -2.91 6.78
C LYS A 410 25.43 -3.10 7.97
N LEU A 411 24.50 -4.05 7.89
CA LEU A 411 23.59 -4.37 9.00
C LEU A 411 24.33 -4.93 10.21
N GLN A 412 25.35 -5.77 10.00
CA GLN A 412 26.21 -6.25 11.05
C GLN A 412 26.89 -5.11 11.82
N GLY A 413 27.32 -4.06 11.09
CA GLY A 413 27.89 -2.85 11.69
C GLY A 413 26.89 -2.07 12.56
N PHE A 414 25.58 -2.23 12.33
CA PHE A 414 24.52 -1.57 13.11
C PHE A 414 24.07 -2.36 14.34
N LEU A 415 24.43 -3.66 14.48
CA LEU A 415 23.95 -4.52 15.55
C LEU A 415 24.17 -3.94 16.96
N ASN A 416 25.32 -3.30 17.20
CA ASN A 416 25.69 -2.71 18.48
C ASN A 416 25.71 -1.17 18.50
N ARG A 417 25.27 -0.52 17.41
CA ARG A 417 25.27 0.94 17.35
C ARG A 417 23.90 1.49 17.76
N PRO A 418 23.82 2.41 18.74
CA PRO A 418 22.55 3.00 19.16
C PRO A 418 22.11 4.10 18.19
N LEU A 419 21.68 3.70 16.98
CA LEU A 419 21.29 4.59 15.88
C LEU A 419 19.78 4.71 15.68
N PHE A 420 18.98 3.91 16.38
CA PHE A 420 17.53 3.87 16.18
C PHE A 420 16.79 4.42 17.39
N SER A 421 15.56 4.86 17.19
CA SER A 421 14.67 5.37 18.22
C SER A 421 13.40 4.51 18.37
N TYR A 422 12.58 4.83 19.37
CA TYR A 422 11.24 4.27 19.55
C TYR A 422 10.19 5.35 19.45
N ALA A 423 9.09 5.06 18.76
CA ALA A 423 7.90 5.91 18.77
C ALA A 423 7.22 5.85 20.14
N ASN A 424 6.78 6.99 20.65
CA ASN A 424 6.04 7.12 21.89
C ASN A 424 4.56 7.37 21.57
N VAL A 425 3.81 6.29 21.33
CA VAL A 425 2.41 6.35 20.90
C VAL A 425 1.50 6.28 22.14
N PRO A 426 0.42 7.08 22.24
CA PRO A 426 -0.47 7.09 23.41
C PRO A 426 -1.45 5.89 23.43
N TYR A 427 -1.02 4.74 22.92
CA TYR A 427 -1.76 3.51 22.98
C TYR A 427 -1.23 2.63 24.11
N ARG A 428 -2.14 2.09 24.91
CA ARG A 428 -1.83 1.17 26.00
C ARG A 428 -2.55 -0.14 25.75
N ILE A 429 -1.81 -1.21 25.47
CA ILE A 429 -2.40 -2.55 25.43
C ILE A 429 -2.75 -2.93 26.88
N LYS A 430 -4.00 -3.29 27.12
CA LYS A 430 -4.49 -3.64 28.44
C LYS A 430 -3.73 -4.81 29.08
N PRO A 431 -3.77 -4.95 30.42
CA PRO A 431 -3.17 -6.11 31.11
C PRO A 431 -3.66 -7.43 30.53
N TYR A 432 -2.80 -8.45 30.52
CA TYR A 432 -3.12 -9.75 29.92
C TYR A 432 -4.44 -10.37 30.43
N ALA A 433 -4.71 -10.26 31.74
CA ALA A 433 -5.96 -10.73 32.32
C ALA A 433 -7.20 -10.04 31.76
N ASP A 434 -7.12 -8.79 31.36
CA ASP A 434 -8.22 -8.05 30.74
C ASP A 434 -8.36 -8.38 29.26
N LEU A 435 -7.26 -8.68 28.54
CA LEU A 435 -7.30 -9.19 27.18
C LEU A 435 -8.03 -10.55 27.10
N LEU A 436 -7.88 -11.40 28.12
CA LEU A 436 -8.59 -12.68 28.19
C LEU A 436 -10.09 -12.51 28.44
N LYS A 437 -10.50 -11.46 29.16
CA LYS A 437 -11.92 -11.16 29.43
C LYS A 437 -12.63 -10.54 28.25
N ASP A 438 -11.96 -9.60 27.56
CA ASP A 438 -12.50 -8.86 26.42
C ASP A 438 -11.42 -8.64 25.37
N PRO A 439 -11.13 -9.64 24.51
CA PRO A 439 -10.08 -9.56 23.51
C PRO A 439 -10.40 -8.62 22.34
N TYR A 440 -11.63 -8.12 22.26
CA TYR A 440 -12.06 -7.16 21.23
C TYR A 440 -11.77 -5.70 21.61
N ASN A 441 -11.57 -5.43 22.92
CA ASN A 441 -11.32 -4.10 23.46
C ASN A 441 -9.97 -4.07 24.19
N SER A 442 -8.92 -4.26 23.43
CA SER A 442 -7.57 -4.53 23.95
C SER A 442 -6.72 -3.28 24.15
N ILE A 443 -7.11 -2.12 23.58
CA ILE A 443 -6.31 -0.89 23.57
C ILE A 443 -7.03 0.21 24.34
N ALA A 444 -6.32 0.88 25.25
CA ALA A 444 -6.74 2.12 25.89
C ALA A 444 -5.91 3.30 25.31
N PHE A 445 -6.55 4.47 25.14
CA PHE A 445 -5.89 5.69 24.72
C PHE A 445 -5.48 6.52 25.93
N ASP A 446 -4.20 6.87 26.03
CA ASP A 446 -3.62 7.63 27.13
C ASP A 446 -3.61 9.13 26.77
N TRP A 447 -4.70 9.83 27.14
CA TRP A 447 -4.88 11.27 26.90
C TRP A 447 -3.85 12.15 27.61
N ASP A 448 -3.32 11.71 28.75
CA ASP A 448 -2.30 12.46 29.48
C ASP A 448 -0.95 12.38 28.75
N LEU A 449 -0.62 11.21 28.21
CA LEU A 449 0.56 11.05 27.37
C LEU A 449 0.44 11.86 26.08
N GLU A 450 -0.73 11.85 25.42
CA GLU A 450 -0.98 12.65 24.21
C GLU A 450 -0.62 14.13 24.46
N ARG A 451 -1.17 14.71 25.51
CA ARG A 451 -0.86 16.12 25.88
C ARG A 451 0.62 16.37 26.16
N ARG A 452 1.30 15.45 26.85
CA ARG A 452 2.75 15.56 27.10
C ARG A 452 3.55 15.51 25.79
N ILE A 453 3.13 14.65 24.86
CA ILE A 453 3.78 14.54 23.54
C ILE A 453 3.58 15.84 22.75
N GLU A 454 2.36 16.37 22.70
CA GLU A 454 2.07 17.64 22.02
C GLU A 454 2.93 18.80 22.56
N THR A 455 3.07 18.91 23.89
CA THR A 455 3.95 19.89 24.53
C THR A 455 5.39 19.73 24.08
N ARG A 456 5.89 18.49 24.07
CA ARG A 456 7.26 18.20 23.67
C ARG A 456 7.50 18.45 22.18
N VAL A 457 6.52 18.19 21.33
CA VAL A 457 6.55 18.54 19.89
C VAL A 457 6.62 20.05 19.69
N ALA A 458 5.86 20.83 20.47
CA ALA A 458 5.91 22.29 20.43
C ALA A 458 7.31 22.83 20.81
N GLU A 459 8.02 22.18 21.70
CA GLU A 459 9.38 22.59 22.16
C GLU A 459 10.47 22.11 21.20
N MET A 460 10.50 20.83 20.87
CA MET A 460 11.60 20.18 20.15
C MET A 460 11.42 20.14 18.64
N GLY A 461 10.22 19.91 18.17
CA GLY A 461 9.86 19.49 16.82
C GLY A 461 9.24 18.10 16.83
N THR A 462 9.05 17.48 15.65
CA THR A 462 8.28 16.22 15.55
C THR A 462 8.95 15.02 16.23
N ASP A 463 10.24 15.07 16.52
CA ASP A 463 10.92 14.05 17.34
C ASP A 463 10.48 14.08 18.81
N GLY A 464 9.68 15.09 19.22
CA GLY A 464 8.91 15.05 20.46
C GLY A 464 7.96 13.85 20.56
N LYS A 465 7.59 13.24 19.42
CA LYS A 465 6.81 11.97 19.32
C LYS A 465 7.63 10.69 19.58
N LEU A 466 8.92 10.81 19.85
CA LEU A 466 9.79 9.67 20.15
C LEU A 466 9.98 9.52 21.67
N VAL A 467 10.30 8.31 22.12
CA VAL A 467 10.56 8.03 23.54
C VAL A 467 11.74 8.88 24.03
N ALA A 468 11.58 9.50 25.21
CA ALA A 468 12.60 10.29 25.85
C ALA A 468 13.54 9.41 26.70
N GLY A 469 14.82 9.70 26.64
CA GLY A 469 15.82 9.21 27.61
C GLY A 469 15.79 10.02 28.92
N PRO A 470 16.60 9.62 29.93
CA PRO A 470 16.60 10.23 31.25
C PRO A 470 16.85 11.75 31.26
N GLY A 471 17.56 12.28 30.26
CA GLY A 471 17.84 13.73 30.12
C GLY A 471 16.88 14.48 29.19
N GLY A 472 15.77 13.88 28.78
CA GLY A 472 14.79 14.47 27.84
C GLY A 472 15.17 14.38 26.35
N GLN A 473 16.40 13.97 26.03
CA GLN A 473 16.85 13.68 24.66
C GLN A 473 16.11 12.47 24.07
N VAL A 474 16.21 12.27 22.75
CA VAL A 474 15.66 11.06 22.10
C VAL A 474 16.40 9.82 22.61
N LEU A 475 15.65 8.83 23.09
CA LEU A 475 16.20 7.52 23.48
C LEU A 475 16.67 6.75 22.25
N ARG A 476 17.91 6.27 22.26
CA ARG A 476 18.47 5.49 21.16
C ARG A 476 18.60 4.01 21.52
N ALA A 477 18.40 3.16 20.52
CA ALA A 477 18.48 1.70 20.61
C ALA A 477 19.40 1.14 19.51
N THR A 478 19.96 -0.05 19.75
CA THR A 478 20.75 -0.79 18.76
C THR A 478 19.84 -1.55 17.78
N LEU A 479 20.37 -1.97 16.61
CA LEU A 479 19.63 -2.84 15.70
C LEU A 479 19.26 -4.16 16.38
N ALA A 480 20.18 -4.76 17.14
CA ALA A 480 19.93 -5.99 17.87
C ALA A 480 18.76 -5.85 18.84
N GLU A 481 18.71 -4.77 19.61
CA GLU A 481 17.59 -4.49 20.54
C GLU A 481 16.26 -4.35 19.79
N LYS A 482 16.24 -3.58 18.70
CA LYS A 482 15.02 -3.40 17.88
C LYS A 482 14.53 -4.74 17.33
N MET A 483 15.40 -5.56 16.75
CA MET A 483 15.06 -6.86 16.20
C MET A 483 14.53 -7.83 17.25
N LEU A 484 15.15 -7.89 18.42
CA LEU A 484 14.69 -8.72 19.52
C LEU A 484 13.35 -8.25 20.08
N THR A 485 13.13 -6.95 20.25
CA THR A 485 11.84 -6.39 20.71
C THR A 485 10.69 -6.80 19.77
N LEU A 486 10.90 -6.72 18.45
CA LEU A 486 9.89 -7.14 17.45
C LEU A 486 9.57 -8.65 17.55
N LEU A 487 10.60 -9.48 17.68
CA LEU A 487 10.45 -10.93 17.84
C LEU A 487 9.69 -11.27 19.12
N LEU A 488 10.11 -10.71 20.25
CA LEU A 488 9.53 -10.99 21.56
C LEU A 488 8.07 -10.55 21.65
N ALA A 489 7.70 -9.42 21.03
CA ALA A 489 6.32 -8.96 20.94
C ALA A 489 5.43 -9.96 20.17
N LYS A 490 5.95 -10.61 19.13
CA LYS A 490 5.23 -11.68 18.42
C LYS A 490 5.11 -12.94 19.25
N LEU A 491 6.17 -13.34 19.92
CA LEU A 491 6.17 -14.53 20.79
C LEU A 491 5.23 -14.39 21.98
N ALA A 492 5.05 -13.16 22.52
CA ALA A 492 4.05 -12.89 23.56
C ALA A 492 2.59 -13.18 23.13
N ASN A 493 2.33 -13.25 21.83
CA ASN A 493 1.03 -13.57 21.25
C ASN A 493 1.04 -14.95 20.53
N PHE A 494 2.04 -15.77 20.75
CA PHE A 494 2.14 -17.09 20.13
C PHE A 494 1.22 -18.09 20.80
N VAL A 495 0.42 -18.80 19.98
CA VAL A 495 -0.47 -19.88 20.41
C VAL A 495 -0.03 -21.16 19.72
N PRO A 496 0.48 -22.17 20.42
CA PRO A 496 0.95 -23.42 19.83
C PRO A 496 -0.13 -24.09 18.96
N GLU A 497 0.27 -24.56 17.78
CA GLU A 497 -0.58 -25.18 16.75
C GLU A 497 -1.68 -24.27 16.21
N GLY A 498 -1.84 -23.04 16.73
CA GLY A 498 -2.84 -22.07 16.32
C GLY A 498 -2.32 -20.97 15.41
N GLY A 499 -1.22 -20.34 15.78
CA GLY A 499 -0.64 -19.17 15.08
C GLY A 499 -0.36 -18.00 16.03
N ILE A 500 -0.33 -16.77 15.50
CA ILE A 500 -0.17 -15.54 16.28
C ILE A 500 -1.54 -14.97 16.62
N TRP A 501 -1.84 -14.76 17.89
CA TRP A 501 -3.12 -14.21 18.36
C TRP A 501 -3.27 -12.74 17.93
N MET A 502 -4.38 -12.47 17.23
CA MET A 502 -4.68 -11.15 16.65
C MET A 502 -5.53 -10.34 17.65
N ASN A 503 -4.99 -10.07 18.83
CA ASN A 503 -5.73 -9.40 19.93
C ASN A 503 -5.76 -7.86 19.78
N THR A 504 -4.85 -7.26 18.98
CA THR A 504 -4.76 -5.80 18.80
C THR A 504 -4.82 -5.35 17.35
N GLN A 505 -4.70 -6.25 16.40
CA GLN A 505 -4.46 -5.91 14.99
C GLN A 505 -5.35 -6.70 14.04
N ARG A 506 -5.59 -6.12 12.87
CA ARG A 506 -6.26 -6.75 11.73
C ARG A 506 -5.26 -7.54 10.87
N PRO A 507 -5.73 -8.47 10.02
CA PRO A 507 -4.88 -9.12 9.02
C PRO A 507 -4.19 -8.08 8.12
N GLU A 508 -2.93 -8.33 7.83
CA GLU A 508 -2.07 -7.39 7.12
C GLU A 508 -2.55 -7.07 5.69
N TRP A 509 -2.94 -8.09 4.95
CA TRP A 509 -3.20 -7.93 3.51
C TRP A 509 -4.66 -7.94 3.13
N ASN A 510 -5.52 -8.35 4.04
CA ASN A 510 -6.92 -8.59 3.75
C ASN A 510 -7.82 -7.92 4.78
N ASP A 511 -8.18 -6.68 4.52
CA ASP A 511 -9.06 -5.90 5.38
C ASP A 511 -10.45 -6.53 5.55
N ALA A 512 -10.84 -7.45 4.65
CA ALA A 512 -12.10 -8.17 4.79
C ALA A 512 -12.12 -9.09 6.02
N ASN A 513 -10.96 -9.53 6.51
CA ASN A 513 -10.83 -10.37 7.70
C ASN A 513 -10.81 -9.57 9.03
N ASN A 514 -11.29 -8.34 9.08
CA ASN A 514 -11.33 -7.52 10.30
C ASN A 514 -12.01 -8.22 11.48
N ALA A 515 -13.01 -9.06 11.23
CA ALA A 515 -13.74 -9.74 12.30
C ALA A 515 -12.92 -10.81 13.02
N LEU A 516 -11.72 -11.12 12.54
CA LEU A 516 -10.78 -12.03 13.23
C LEU A 516 -10.08 -11.38 14.43
N VAL A 517 -10.06 -10.05 14.51
CA VAL A 517 -9.49 -9.36 15.68
C VAL A 517 -10.16 -9.85 16.96
N GLY A 518 -9.34 -10.18 17.95
CA GLY A 518 -9.78 -10.69 19.25
C GLY A 518 -9.88 -12.22 19.33
N LYS A 519 -10.32 -12.89 18.27
CA LYS A 519 -10.49 -14.36 18.24
C LYS A 519 -9.59 -15.08 17.23
N GLY A 520 -9.03 -14.37 16.25
CA GLY A 520 -8.25 -14.96 15.17
C GLY A 520 -6.82 -15.29 15.57
N LEU A 521 -6.30 -16.33 14.95
CA LEU A 521 -4.89 -16.76 15.03
C LEU A 521 -4.31 -16.70 13.62
N SER A 522 -3.27 -15.91 13.41
CA SER A 522 -2.63 -15.72 12.10
C SER A 522 -1.52 -16.74 11.87
N VAL A 523 -1.76 -17.71 11.01
CA VAL A 523 -0.72 -18.60 10.48
C VAL A 523 0.12 -17.87 9.44
N VAL A 524 -0.47 -16.91 8.72
CA VAL A 524 0.22 -16.04 7.76
C VAL A 524 1.37 -15.30 8.44
N THR A 525 1.10 -14.61 9.56
CA THR A 525 2.14 -13.92 10.34
C THR A 525 3.22 -14.88 10.82
N LEU A 526 2.82 -16.09 11.23
CA LEU A 526 3.76 -17.13 11.68
C LEU A 526 4.71 -17.59 10.57
N CYS A 527 4.24 -17.71 9.33
CA CYS A 527 5.08 -18.03 8.17
C CYS A 527 6.18 -16.98 7.94
N TYR A 528 5.82 -15.71 7.99
CA TYR A 528 6.82 -14.63 7.86
C TYR A 528 7.73 -14.52 9.09
N LEU A 529 7.21 -14.83 10.28
CA LEU A 529 8.06 -14.93 11.48
C LEU A 529 9.13 -16.01 11.33
N ARG A 530 8.79 -17.15 10.73
CA ARG A 530 9.78 -18.19 10.42
C ARG A 530 10.90 -17.67 9.50
N ARG A 531 10.55 -16.94 8.43
CA ARG A 531 11.50 -16.29 7.50
C ARG A 531 12.37 -15.26 8.26
N TYR A 532 11.76 -14.46 9.12
CA TYR A 532 12.44 -13.47 9.95
C TYR A 532 13.47 -14.11 10.90
N ILE A 533 13.10 -15.22 11.56
CA ILE A 533 14.02 -15.97 12.44
C ILE A 533 15.21 -16.51 11.65
N ALA A 534 15.00 -17.07 10.47
CA ALA A 534 16.08 -17.57 9.63
C ALA A 534 17.05 -16.43 9.25
N PHE A 535 16.52 -15.27 8.85
CA PHE A 535 17.32 -14.08 8.56
C PHE A 535 18.09 -13.59 9.80
N CYS A 536 17.45 -13.53 10.97
CA CYS A 536 18.13 -13.16 12.23
C CYS A 536 19.30 -14.08 12.54
N LYS A 537 19.12 -15.40 12.38
CA LYS A 537 20.19 -16.39 12.59
C LYS A 537 21.40 -16.11 11.71
N GLU A 538 21.18 -15.86 10.43
CA GLU A 538 22.24 -15.53 9.48
C GLU A 538 22.94 -14.23 9.85
N LEU A 539 22.17 -13.17 10.16
CA LEU A 539 22.70 -11.86 10.50
C LEU A 539 23.56 -11.89 11.76
N PHE A 540 23.11 -12.55 12.84
CA PHE A 540 23.85 -12.66 14.08
C PHE A 540 25.09 -13.58 13.94
N ALA A 541 24.98 -14.66 13.17
CA ALA A 541 26.13 -15.57 12.92
C ALA A 541 27.26 -14.91 12.11
N GLN A 542 26.91 -14.03 11.17
CA GLN A 542 27.90 -13.30 10.36
C GLN A 542 28.49 -12.09 11.09
N GLY A 543 27.84 -11.62 12.18
CA GLY A 543 28.32 -10.52 12.99
C GLY A 543 29.60 -10.91 13.77
N ASN A 544 30.63 -10.07 13.74
CA ASN A 544 31.86 -10.30 14.46
C ASN A 544 31.80 -9.84 15.95
N HIS A 545 30.61 -9.98 16.57
CA HIS A 545 30.33 -9.53 17.92
C HIS A 545 30.15 -10.73 18.83
N GLY A 546 30.91 -10.79 19.93
CA GLY A 546 30.71 -11.80 20.99
C GLY A 546 29.44 -11.54 21.82
N THR A 547 29.08 -10.27 21.97
CA THR A 547 27.91 -9.80 22.71
C THR A 547 27.23 -8.63 21.97
N VAL A 548 25.94 -8.44 22.21
CA VAL A 548 25.18 -7.27 21.78
C VAL A 548 24.55 -6.54 22.95
N GLY A 549 24.52 -5.19 22.88
CA GLY A 549 23.94 -4.34 23.91
C GLY A 549 22.43 -4.18 23.69
N VAL A 550 21.66 -4.37 24.76
CA VAL A 550 20.21 -4.15 24.81
C VAL A 550 19.81 -3.50 26.13
N ARG A 551 18.65 -2.90 26.22
CA ARG A 551 18.11 -2.40 27.50
C ARG A 551 17.87 -3.55 28.47
N ALA A 552 18.05 -3.26 29.78
CA ALA A 552 17.85 -4.24 30.85
C ALA A 552 16.43 -4.84 30.82
N GLU A 553 15.42 -4.02 30.53
CA GLU A 553 14.03 -4.45 30.45
C GLU A 553 13.80 -5.43 29.25
N VAL A 554 14.44 -5.18 28.12
CA VAL A 554 14.37 -6.08 26.95
C VAL A 554 15.11 -7.39 27.24
N GLN A 555 16.25 -7.34 27.95
CA GLN A 555 16.98 -8.54 28.38
C GLN A 555 16.16 -9.38 29.35
N GLN A 556 15.46 -8.76 30.33
CA GLN A 556 14.57 -9.47 31.25
C GLN A 556 13.41 -10.15 30.51
N PHE A 557 12.79 -9.46 29.56
CA PHE A 557 11.73 -10.03 28.74
C PHE A 557 12.24 -11.21 27.89
N TYR A 558 13.41 -11.04 27.25
CA TYR A 558 14.09 -12.11 26.52
C TYR A 558 14.35 -13.34 27.40
N ALA A 559 14.93 -13.15 28.60
CA ALA A 559 15.23 -14.22 29.51
C ALA A 559 13.98 -14.99 29.96
N ARG A 560 12.87 -14.26 30.22
CA ARG A 560 11.61 -14.87 30.65
C ARG A 560 10.98 -15.70 29.52
N VAL A 561 10.93 -15.15 28.28
CA VAL A 561 10.40 -15.90 27.12
C VAL A 561 11.25 -17.15 26.84
N ARG A 562 12.58 -17.04 26.93
CA ARG A 562 13.48 -18.19 26.76
C ARG A 562 13.20 -19.29 27.79
N GLU A 563 13.05 -18.91 29.06
CA GLU A 563 12.71 -19.83 30.13
C GLU A 563 11.41 -20.58 29.87
N ILE A 564 10.33 -19.86 29.49
CA ILE A 564 9.01 -20.44 29.17
C ILE A 564 9.15 -21.46 28.03
N LEU A 565 9.83 -21.11 26.94
CA LEU A 565 10.02 -22.00 25.81
C LEU A 565 10.82 -23.26 26.21
N GLN A 566 11.81 -23.12 27.08
CA GLN A 566 12.57 -24.26 27.60
C GLN A 566 11.72 -25.18 28.47
N GLN A 567 10.88 -24.63 29.35
CA GLN A 567 9.97 -25.39 30.21
C GLN A 567 8.98 -26.24 29.43
N HIS A 568 8.43 -25.72 28.34
CA HIS A 568 7.47 -26.41 27.51
C HIS A 568 8.07 -27.29 26.38
N ARG A 569 9.40 -27.35 26.26
CA ARG A 569 10.11 -27.98 25.11
C ARG A 569 9.74 -29.45 24.89
N SER A 570 9.47 -30.21 25.93
CA SER A 570 9.13 -31.64 25.83
C SER A 570 7.84 -31.88 25.05
N ILE A 571 6.95 -30.91 25.00
CA ILE A 571 5.66 -31.02 24.32
C ILE A 571 5.82 -31.01 22.78
N LEU A 572 6.91 -30.46 22.25
CA LEU A 572 7.22 -30.47 20.80
C LEU A 572 7.35 -31.87 20.19
N GLN A 573 7.42 -32.91 21.00
CA GLN A 573 7.47 -34.29 20.51
C GLN A 573 6.07 -34.87 20.19
N GLY A 574 4.99 -34.13 20.45
CA GLY A 574 3.61 -34.53 20.22
C GLY A 574 2.69 -33.35 19.96
N ALA A 575 1.40 -33.59 19.95
CA ALA A 575 0.40 -32.53 19.84
C ALA A 575 0.16 -31.85 21.20
N PHE A 576 -0.16 -30.58 21.20
CA PHE A 576 -0.55 -29.84 22.39
C PHE A 576 -2.00 -30.14 22.80
N THR A 577 -2.23 -30.43 24.08
CA THR A 577 -3.59 -30.42 24.61
C THR A 577 -4.08 -28.98 24.79
N ASP A 578 -5.38 -28.80 24.92
CA ASP A 578 -5.97 -27.48 25.14
C ASP A 578 -5.50 -26.83 26.44
N GLU A 579 -5.21 -27.62 27.48
CA GLU A 579 -4.65 -27.15 28.74
C GLU A 579 -3.19 -26.74 28.61
N GLN A 580 -2.36 -27.52 27.91
CA GLN A 580 -0.97 -27.20 27.65
C GLN A 580 -0.84 -25.95 26.79
N ARG A 581 -1.67 -25.83 25.74
CA ARG A 581 -1.75 -24.66 24.88
C ARG A 581 -2.12 -23.43 25.69
N ARG A 582 -3.11 -23.54 26.57
CA ARG A 582 -3.53 -22.44 27.44
C ARG A 582 -2.43 -22.05 28.43
N ALA A 583 -1.76 -22.98 29.07
CA ALA A 583 -0.68 -22.70 30.02
C ALA A 583 0.46 -21.94 29.34
N MET A 584 0.93 -22.40 28.18
CA MET A 584 2.00 -21.72 27.45
C MET A 584 1.56 -20.34 26.94
N MET A 585 0.32 -20.21 26.45
CA MET A 585 -0.24 -18.92 26.01
C MET A 585 -0.31 -17.93 27.18
N ASP A 586 -0.73 -18.38 28.37
CA ASP A 586 -0.82 -17.55 29.57
C ASP A 586 0.58 -17.10 30.04
N ASP A 587 1.56 -18.01 30.07
CA ASP A 587 2.94 -17.69 30.46
C ASP A 587 3.57 -16.64 29.52
N LEU A 588 3.46 -16.82 28.21
CA LEU A 588 3.99 -15.89 27.20
C LEU A 588 3.24 -14.55 27.20
N GLY A 589 1.91 -14.60 27.30
CA GLY A 589 1.06 -13.42 27.33
C GLY A 589 1.28 -12.56 28.58
N GLN A 590 1.47 -13.21 29.76
CA GLN A 590 1.81 -12.52 31.00
C GLN A 590 3.21 -11.88 30.92
N ALA A 591 4.22 -12.62 30.41
CA ALA A 591 5.58 -12.08 30.24
C ALA A 591 5.59 -10.81 29.34
N GLY A 592 4.83 -10.82 28.23
CA GLY A 592 4.66 -9.66 27.38
C GLY A 592 3.87 -8.53 28.06
N GLY A 593 2.87 -8.88 28.88
CA GLY A 593 2.09 -7.94 29.69
C GLY A 593 2.96 -7.21 30.71
N ASP A 594 3.75 -7.97 31.48
CA ASP A 594 4.64 -7.44 32.52
C ASP A 594 5.70 -6.48 31.93
N TYR A 595 6.31 -6.85 30.80
CA TYR A 595 7.23 -5.99 30.08
C TYR A 595 6.57 -4.67 29.65
N ARG A 596 5.41 -4.73 28.98
CA ARG A 596 4.69 -3.55 28.49
C ARG A 596 4.29 -2.62 29.61
N TRP A 597 3.68 -3.16 30.70
CA TRP A 597 3.21 -2.34 31.80
C TRP A 597 4.36 -1.72 32.61
N ASN A 598 5.47 -2.44 32.80
CA ASN A 598 6.66 -1.85 33.37
C ASN A 598 7.14 -0.63 32.54
N PHE A 599 7.20 -0.78 31.22
CA PHE A 599 7.56 0.33 30.33
C PHE A 599 6.54 1.48 30.38
N TYR A 600 5.22 1.18 30.36
CA TYR A 600 4.17 2.21 30.38
C TYR A 600 4.20 3.06 31.65
N GLU A 601 4.50 2.47 32.78
CA GLU A 601 4.51 3.12 34.08
C GLU A 601 5.85 3.82 34.39
N ASN A 602 6.96 3.16 34.08
CA ASN A 602 8.28 3.58 34.51
C ASN A 602 9.20 4.08 33.39
N GLY A 603 8.88 3.80 32.13
CA GLY A 603 9.78 4.01 31.00
C GLY A 603 10.95 3.01 31.04
N PHE A 604 12.01 3.30 30.29
CA PHE A 604 13.26 2.57 30.38
C PHE A 604 14.13 3.15 31.50
N SER A 605 14.73 2.28 32.32
CA SER A 605 15.63 2.69 33.41
C SER A 605 16.91 3.42 32.93
N GLY A 606 17.29 3.16 31.66
CA GLY A 606 18.57 3.61 31.11
C GLY A 606 19.71 2.59 31.31
N GLU A 607 19.49 1.52 32.05
CA GLU A 607 20.46 0.44 32.22
C GLU A 607 20.60 -0.42 30.97
N GLU A 608 21.82 -0.81 30.64
CA GLU A 608 22.13 -1.68 29.50
C GLU A 608 22.65 -3.03 29.99
N ALA A 609 22.28 -4.09 29.27
CA ALA A 609 22.71 -5.45 29.46
C ALA A 609 23.41 -5.98 28.21
N LEU A 610 24.35 -6.86 28.37
CA LEU A 610 25.03 -7.54 27.26
C LEU A 610 24.45 -8.95 27.09
N LEU A 611 24.00 -9.28 25.88
CA LEU A 611 23.53 -10.60 25.50
C LEU A 611 24.60 -11.29 24.65
N PRO A 612 25.08 -12.51 25.04
CA PRO A 612 25.97 -13.31 24.20
C PRO A 612 25.27 -13.71 22.89
N VAL A 613 25.93 -13.54 21.76
CA VAL A 613 25.38 -13.89 20.44
C VAL A 613 25.06 -15.37 20.33
N ASP A 614 25.86 -16.24 20.92
CA ASP A 614 25.64 -17.70 20.98
C ASP A 614 24.35 -18.06 21.75
N GLU A 615 24.01 -17.29 22.79
CA GLU A 615 22.73 -17.47 23.50
C GLU A 615 21.54 -17.03 22.63
N ILE A 616 21.71 -15.94 21.90
CA ILE A 616 20.68 -15.49 20.93
C ILE A 616 20.50 -16.54 19.83
N ALA A 617 21.56 -17.09 19.26
CA ALA A 617 21.51 -18.15 18.26
C ALA A 617 20.76 -19.38 18.79
N SER A 618 21.10 -19.84 20.00
CA SER A 618 20.43 -20.98 20.64
C SER A 618 18.95 -20.71 20.92
N PHE A 619 18.61 -19.48 21.30
CA PHE A 619 17.22 -19.04 21.48
C PHE A 619 16.46 -19.05 20.16
N LEU A 620 17.03 -18.52 19.08
CA LEU A 620 16.42 -18.51 17.75
C LEU A 620 16.19 -19.92 17.22
N ASP A 621 17.11 -20.86 17.50
CA ASP A 621 16.93 -22.29 17.18
C ASP A 621 15.72 -22.88 17.91
N LEU A 622 15.57 -22.56 19.20
CA LEU A 622 14.43 -23.02 19.98
C LEU A 622 13.11 -22.43 19.49
N VAL A 623 13.08 -21.13 19.21
CA VAL A 623 11.90 -20.44 18.66
C VAL A 623 11.52 -21.04 17.32
N GLN A 624 12.51 -21.31 16.45
CA GLN A 624 12.25 -21.91 15.14
C GLN A 624 11.58 -23.30 15.28
N GLN A 625 11.98 -24.12 16.25
CA GLN A 625 11.35 -25.43 16.51
C GLN A 625 9.84 -25.29 16.83
N TYR A 626 9.45 -24.33 17.67
CA TYR A 626 8.05 -24.07 18.00
C TYR A 626 7.24 -23.54 16.81
N VAL A 627 7.83 -22.61 16.04
CA VAL A 627 7.20 -22.04 14.86
C VAL A 627 7.00 -23.11 13.79
N GLU A 628 8.01 -23.91 13.48
CA GLU A 628 7.92 -24.98 12.48
C GLU A 628 6.97 -26.10 12.90
N HIS A 629 6.95 -26.48 14.19
CA HIS A 629 5.97 -27.43 14.73
C HIS A 629 4.54 -26.91 14.51
N THR A 630 4.28 -25.63 14.83
CA THR A 630 2.95 -25.05 14.64
C THR A 630 2.58 -24.93 13.16
N LEU A 631 3.52 -24.56 12.29
CA LEU A 631 3.27 -24.51 10.84
C LEU A 631 2.92 -25.91 10.28
N ARG A 632 3.65 -26.96 10.68
CA ARG A 632 3.37 -28.34 10.26
C ARG A 632 2.00 -28.83 10.77
N ALA A 633 1.58 -28.44 11.97
CA ALA A 633 0.25 -28.76 12.51
C ALA A 633 -0.89 -28.09 11.73
N ASN A 634 -0.60 -27.04 10.96
CA ASN A 634 -1.57 -26.33 10.12
C ASN A 634 -1.61 -26.83 8.67
N GLN A 635 -0.91 -27.92 8.35
CA GLN A 635 -1.04 -28.58 7.05
C GLN A 635 -2.35 -29.35 6.97
N ARG A 636 -3.10 -29.16 5.90
CA ARG A 636 -4.36 -29.85 5.60
C ARG A 636 -4.10 -31.19 4.89
N SER A 637 -5.09 -32.04 4.87
CA SER A 637 -5.00 -33.36 4.18
C SER A 637 -4.86 -33.24 2.65
N ASP A 638 -5.19 -32.08 2.07
CA ASP A 638 -5.07 -31.76 0.65
C ASP A 638 -3.75 -31.09 0.28
N ALA A 639 -2.73 -31.13 1.14
CA ALA A 639 -1.42 -30.50 1.02
C ALA A 639 -1.43 -28.96 1.07
N LEU A 640 -2.59 -28.30 1.20
CA LEU A 640 -2.72 -26.88 1.47
C LEU A 640 -2.51 -26.59 2.95
N TYR A 641 -2.48 -25.30 3.31
CA TYR A 641 -2.28 -24.82 4.68
C TYR A 641 -3.40 -23.90 5.11
N HIS A 642 -3.73 -23.91 6.41
CA HIS A 642 -4.62 -22.93 7.00
C HIS A 642 -3.95 -21.56 6.99
N ALA A 643 -4.71 -20.48 6.73
CA ALA A 643 -4.23 -19.09 6.76
C ALA A 643 -4.50 -18.45 8.13
N TYR A 644 -5.69 -18.69 8.64
CA TYR A 644 -6.19 -18.20 9.92
C TYR A 644 -7.00 -19.27 10.61
N ASN A 645 -6.92 -19.27 11.96
CA ASN A 645 -7.70 -20.16 12.83
C ASN A 645 -8.48 -19.33 13.84
N ILE A 646 -9.40 -19.96 14.54
CA ILE A 646 -10.20 -19.34 15.60
C ILE A 646 -9.77 -19.90 16.96
N LEU A 647 -9.49 -18.99 17.89
CA LEU A 647 -9.17 -19.27 19.27
C LEU A 647 -10.46 -19.28 20.11
N HIS A 648 -10.69 -20.38 20.83
CA HIS A 648 -11.77 -20.49 21.79
C HIS A 648 -11.17 -20.58 23.19
N LEU A 649 -11.44 -19.55 24.01
CA LEU A 649 -10.96 -19.47 25.39
C LEU A 649 -12.00 -20.00 26.35
N GLY A 650 -11.62 -20.99 27.17
CA GLY A 650 -12.39 -21.53 28.26
C GLY A 650 -11.60 -21.51 29.59
N PRO A 651 -12.22 -21.88 30.72
CA PRO A 651 -11.53 -21.99 32.01
C PRO A 651 -10.34 -22.95 31.93
N GLY A 652 -9.09 -22.45 31.97
CA GLY A 652 -7.86 -23.24 31.89
C GLY A 652 -7.64 -23.94 30.56
N ARG A 653 -8.36 -23.60 29.50
CA ARG A 653 -8.30 -24.26 28.20
C ARG A 653 -8.25 -23.24 27.05
N ALA A 654 -7.51 -23.58 25.99
CA ALA A 654 -7.47 -22.85 24.73
C ALA A 654 -7.57 -23.84 23.56
N SER A 655 -8.75 -23.96 22.96
CA SER A 655 -8.95 -24.80 21.78
C SER A 655 -8.86 -23.99 20.50
N VAL A 656 -8.51 -24.67 19.41
CA VAL A 656 -8.35 -24.09 18.09
C VAL A 656 -9.31 -24.77 17.14
N SER A 657 -10.09 -23.98 16.41
CA SER A 657 -10.85 -24.45 15.24
C SER A 657 -10.29 -23.83 13.96
N TYR A 658 -10.40 -24.59 12.85
CA TYR A 658 -9.80 -24.24 11.58
C TYR A 658 -10.83 -23.59 10.66
N LEU A 659 -10.41 -22.52 9.97
CA LEU A 659 -11.19 -21.92 8.89
C LEU A 659 -10.96 -22.67 7.57
N TYR A 660 -11.80 -22.36 6.57
CA TYR A 660 -11.65 -22.86 5.21
C TYR A 660 -10.32 -22.39 4.59
N GLU A 661 -9.97 -22.98 3.45
CA GLU A 661 -8.75 -22.60 2.72
C GLU A 661 -8.83 -21.16 2.21
N MET A 662 -7.69 -20.47 2.24
CA MET A 662 -7.50 -19.13 1.72
C MET A 662 -6.20 -19.07 0.92
N LEU A 663 -6.18 -18.24 -0.13
CA LEU A 663 -5.00 -18.04 -0.97
C LEU A 663 -3.82 -17.48 -0.16
N GLU A 664 -4.09 -16.61 0.81
CA GLU A 664 -3.06 -16.02 1.69
C GLU A 664 -2.18 -17.05 2.39
N GLY A 665 -2.77 -18.13 2.90
CA GLY A 665 -2.02 -19.19 3.58
C GLY A 665 -1.02 -19.87 2.65
N GLN A 666 -1.41 -20.09 1.40
CA GLN A 666 -0.56 -20.75 0.41
C GLN A 666 0.61 -19.86 -0.02
N VAL A 667 0.35 -18.57 -0.19
CA VAL A 667 1.40 -17.57 -0.46
C VAL A 667 2.40 -17.49 0.70
N ALA A 668 1.89 -17.40 1.93
CA ALA A 668 2.73 -17.23 3.11
C ALA A 668 3.61 -18.44 3.37
N ILE A 669 3.10 -19.66 3.24
CA ILE A 669 3.88 -20.87 3.51
C ILE A 669 4.96 -21.10 2.44
N LEU A 670 4.70 -20.79 1.16
CA LEU A 670 5.73 -20.79 0.11
C LEU A 670 6.86 -19.79 0.43
N SER A 671 6.49 -18.58 0.86
CA SER A 671 7.44 -17.51 1.20
C SER A 671 8.21 -17.79 2.50
N SER A 672 7.72 -18.67 3.38
CA SER A 672 8.32 -18.94 4.69
C SER A 672 9.69 -19.63 4.63
N GLY A 673 9.98 -20.36 3.54
CA GLY A 673 11.17 -21.17 3.38
C GLY A 673 11.12 -22.51 4.12
N LEU A 674 9.97 -22.94 4.67
CA LEU A 674 9.78 -24.20 5.36
C LEU A 674 9.76 -25.40 4.41
N LEU A 675 9.07 -25.26 3.27
CA LEU A 675 8.82 -26.35 2.34
C LEU A 675 10.07 -26.68 1.52
N ASN A 676 10.30 -27.95 1.25
CA ASN A 676 11.24 -28.43 0.23
C ASN A 676 10.62 -28.32 -1.18
N ALA A 677 11.38 -28.73 -2.21
CA ALA A 677 10.94 -28.63 -3.60
C ALA A 677 9.70 -29.45 -3.91
N ASP A 678 9.65 -30.71 -3.43
CA ASP A 678 8.53 -31.63 -3.68
C ASP A 678 7.26 -31.18 -2.93
N GLU A 679 7.39 -30.73 -1.69
CA GLU A 679 6.28 -30.17 -0.90
C GLU A 679 5.73 -28.89 -1.54
N SER A 680 6.61 -28.04 -2.06
CA SER A 680 6.22 -26.81 -2.76
C SER A 680 5.47 -27.11 -4.05
N LEU A 681 5.93 -28.09 -4.82
CA LEU A 681 5.26 -28.53 -6.04
C LEU A 681 3.89 -29.15 -5.73
N ALA A 682 3.82 -30.02 -4.71
CA ALA A 682 2.56 -30.65 -4.28
C ALA A 682 1.53 -29.61 -3.84
N LEU A 683 1.96 -28.56 -3.12
CA LEU A 683 1.09 -27.45 -2.73
C LEU A 683 0.56 -26.68 -3.95
N LEU A 684 1.43 -26.34 -4.91
CA LEU A 684 1.02 -25.61 -6.12
C LEU A 684 0.07 -26.45 -6.98
N ASP A 685 0.29 -27.78 -7.07
CA ASP A 685 -0.60 -28.71 -7.76
C ASP A 685 -1.97 -28.82 -7.06
N SER A 686 -1.99 -28.92 -5.74
CA SER A 686 -3.22 -28.92 -4.96
C SER A 686 -3.99 -27.61 -5.11
N LEU A 687 -3.30 -26.50 -5.06
CA LEU A 687 -3.90 -25.17 -5.25
C LEU A 687 -4.57 -25.05 -6.63
N ARG A 688 -3.94 -25.58 -7.67
CA ARG A 688 -4.48 -25.59 -9.04
C ARG A 688 -5.78 -26.42 -9.18
N HIS A 689 -5.98 -27.41 -8.31
CA HIS A 689 -7.15 -28.27 -8.29
C HIS A 689 -8.16 -27.92 -7.19
N SER A 690 -7.88 -26.92 -6.37
CA SER A 690 -8.72 -26.49 -5.25
C SER A 690 -9.91 -25.62 -5.71
N ALA A 691 -10.84 -25.37 -4.79
CA ALA A 691 -11.95 -24.45 -5.00
C ALA A 691 -11.52 -22.98 -5.16
N LEU A 692 -10.25 -22.67 -4.90
CA LEU A 692 -9.68 -21.33 -5.10
C LEU A 692 -9.36 -21.02 -6.57
N TYR A 693 -9.24 -22.04 -7.44
CA TYR A 693 -8.94 -21.83 -8.85
C TYR A 693 -10.20 -21.58 -9.68
N GLN A 694 -10.21 -20.51 -10.46
CA GLN A 694 -11.28 -20.13 -11.38
C GLN A 694 -10.83 -20.38 -12.82
N ALA A 695 -11.35 -21.44 -13.44
CA ALA A 695 -10.94 -21.89 -14.78
C ALA A 695 -11.32 -20.89 -15.89
N ASP A 696 -12.46 -20.22 -15.77
CA ASP A 696 -12.94 -19.20 -16.71
C ASP A 696 -12.06 -17.93 -16.72
N GLN A 697 -11.39 -17.64 -15.60
CA GLN A 697 -10.46 -16.54 -15.46
C GLN A 697 -9.00 -16.98 -15.51
N HIS A 698 -8.70 -18.27 -15.56
CA HIS A 698 -7.35 -18.83 -15.45
C HIS A 698 -6.56 -18.18 -14.29
N SER A 699 -7.20 -18.02 -13.13
CA SER A 699 -6.62 -17.32 -11.98
C SER A 699 -7.22 -17.83 -10.67
N TYR A 700 -6.86 -17.22 -9.56
CA TYR A 700 -7.23 -17.66 -8.22
C TYR A 700 -8.06 -16.60 -7.50
N ILE A 701 -9.13 -17.04 -6.83
CA ILE A 701 -9.90 -16.22 -5.90
C ILE A 701 -9.29 -16.29 -4.50
N LEU A 702 -9.60 -15.31 -3.66
CA LEU A 702 -9.03 -15.21 -2.31
C LEU A 702 -9.60 -16.27 -1.38
N TYR A 703 -10.92 -16.54 -1.49
CA TYR A 703 -11.70 -17.54 -0.76
C TYR A 703 -12.53 -18.39 -1.70
N PRO A 704 -12.90 -19.62 -1.30
CA PRO A 704 -13.87 -20.39 -2.06
C PRO A 704 -15.19 -19.64 -2.24
N ASP A 705 -15.75 -19.69 -3.43
CA ASP A 705 -17.02 -19.07 -3.75
C ASP A 705 -18.15 -19.87 -3.08
N ARG A 706 -18.81 -19.27 -2.08
CA ARG A 706 -19.87 -19.91 -1.30
C ARG A 706 -21.24 -19.33 -1.64
N LYS A 707 -22.23 -20.17 -1.77
CA LYS A 707 -23.61 -19.74 -1.91
C LYS A 707 -24.15 -19.31 -0.55
N LEU A 708 -24.48 -18.03 -0.41
CA LEU A 708 -25.10 -17.50 0.78
C LEU A 708 -26.63 -17.70 0.76
N PRO A 709 -27.26 -17.84 1.94
CA PRO A 709 -28.72 -17.92 2.03
C PRO A 709 -29.35 -16.61 1.51
N GLY A 710 -30.50 -16.74 0.85
CA GLY A 710 -31.29 -15.59 0.41
C GLY A 710 -31.87 -14.81 1.59
N PHE A 711 -32.41 -13.61 1.32
CA PHE A 711 -32.97 -12.72 2.35
C PHE A 711 -34.02 -13.41 3.24
N LEU A 712 -34.91 -14.22 2.63
CA LEU A 712 -35.97 -14.93 3.35
C LEU A 712 -35.46 -16.17 4.10
N GLU A 713 -34.28 -16.67 3.78
CA GLU A 713 -33.70 -17.86 4.40
C GLU A 713 -32.75 -17.50 5.55
N LYS A 714 -32.01 -16.40 5.43
CA LYS A 714 -30.92 -16.02 6.33
C LYS A 714 -31.34 -15.84 7.79
N ASN A 715 -32.53 -15.31 8.04
CA ASN A 715 -33.08 -15.03 9.38
C ASN A 715 -34.39 -15.79 9.59
N CYS A 716 -34.42 -17.06 9.21
CA CYS A 716 -35.61 -17.89 9.33
C CYS A 716 -35.39 -18.94 10.43
N LEU A 717 -36.13 -18.83 11.54
CA LEU A 717 -36.08 -19.74 12.66
C LEU A 717 -37.24 -20.76 12.57
N SER A 718 -36.91 -22.01 12.65
CA SER A 718 -37.90 -23.11 12.65
C SER A 718 -38.61 -23.23 14.00
N ASP A 719 -39.81 -23.81 13.99
CA ASP A 719 -40.54 -24.12 15.22
C ASP A 719 -39.74 -24.99 16.21
N ALA A 720 -38.87 -25.88 15.69
CA ALA A 720 -38.01 -26.74 16.52
C ALA A 720 -36.95 -25.93 17.28
N GLN A 721 -36.34 -24.92 16.61
CA GLN A 721 -35.31 -24.06 17.22
C GLN A 721 -35.91 -23.17 18.34
N VAL A 722 -37.11 -22.68 18.16
CA VAL A 722 -37.77 -21.82 19.16
C VAL A 722 -38.58 -22.58 20.21
N ALA A 723 -38.81 -23.88 20.03
CA ALA A 723 -39.70 -24.69 20.91
C ALA A 723 -39.31 -24.66 22.40
N GLY A 724 -38.02 -24.51 22.71
CA GLY A 724 -37.46 -24.45 24.06
C GLY A 724 -37.31 -23.04 24.63
N ILE A 725 -37.83 -21.98 23.96
CA ILE A 725 -37.65 -20.58 24.34
C ILE A 725 -39.07 -19.93 24.46
N GLN A 726 -39.60 -19.87 25.65
CA GLN A 726 -40.95 -19.32 25.88
C GLN A 726 -41.00 -17.81 25.61
N LEU A 727 -39.91 -17.10 25.84
CA LEU A 727 -39.78 -15.67 25.59
C LEU A 727 -40.13 -15.31 24.12
N VAL A 728 -39.75 -16.13 23.14
CA VAL A 728 -40.11 -15.92 21.72
C VAL A 728 -41.63 -15.88 21.53
N ARG A 729 -42.37 -16.86 22.14
CA ARG A 729 -43.82 -16.95 22.00
C ARG A 729 -44.52 -15.78 22.65
N LEU A 730 -44.09 -15.43 23.86
CA LEU A 730 -44.66 -14.32 24.62
C LEU A 730 -44.50 -12.97 23.89
N LEU A 731 -43.34 -12.69 23.34
CA LEU A 731 -43.09 -11.48 22.59
C LEU A 731 -43.94 -11.42 21.32
N VAL A 732 -44.02 -12.51 20.56
CA VAL A 732 -44.83 -12.58 19.33
C VAL A 732 -46.33 -12.44 19.64
N GLU A 733 -46.88 -13.10 20.70
CA GLU A 733 -48.26 -12.99 21.13
C GLU A 733 -48.60 -11.57 21.57
N ALA A 734 -47.68 -10.94 22.31
CA ALA A 734 -47.83 -9.55 22.75
C ALA A 734 -47.59 -8.53 21.62
N LYS A 735 -47.18 -8.97 20.45
CA LYS A 735 -46.73 -8.09 19.32
C LYS A 735 -45.59 -7.15 19.73
N ASP A 736 -44.77 -7.60 20.66
CA ASP A 736 -43.55 -6.88 21.05
C ASP A 736 -42.43 -7.19 20.09
N LEU A 737 -42.02 -6.17 19.28
CA LEU A 737 -41.03 -6.29 18.23
C LEU A 737 -39.58 -6.08 18.70
N THR A 738 -39.34 -6.05 20.01
CA THR A 738 -38.01 -5.74 20.58
C THR A 738 -36.96 -6.74 20.15
N LEU A 739 -37.30 -8.05 20.09
CA LEU A 739 -36.30 -9.10 19.81
C LEU A 739 -36.72 -10.07 18.71
N PHE A 740 -38.03 -10.44 18.61
CA PHE A 740 -38.51 -11.40 17.62
C PHE A 740 -39.75 -10.91 16.89
N THR A 741 -39.91 -11.40 15.66
CA THR A 741 -41.11 -11.22 14.86
C THR A 741 -41.59 -12.56 14.31
N ARG A 742 -42.85 -12.63 13.84
CA ARG A 742 -43.39 -13.80 13.13
C ARG A 742 -43.99 -13.32 11.80
N ASP A 743 -43.68 -14.01 10.70
CA ASP A 743 -44.18 -13.68 9.38
C ASP A 743 -45.57 -14.27 9.09
N GLY A 744 -46.15 -13.94 7.93
CA GLY A 744 -47.45 -14.45 7.50
C GLY A 744 -47.46 -15.94 7.11
N PHE A 745 -46.31 -16.58 6.97
CA PHE A 745 -46.16 -18.02 6.75
C PHE A 745 -45.97 -18.79 8.05
N GLY A 746 -45.81 -18.09 9.17
CA GLY A 746 -45.65 -18.67 10.50
C GLY A 746 -44.24 -18.87 10.98
N HIS A 747 -43.23 -18.45 10.20
CA HIS A 747 -41.83 -18.53 10.62
C HIS A 747 -41.46 -17.40 11.60
N TYR A 748 -40.52 -17.70 12.48
CA TYR A 748 -39.97 -16.71 13.40
C TYR A 748 -38.69 -16.11 12.86
N HIS A 749 -38.43 -14.87 13.25
CA HIS A 749 -37.26 -14.11 12.83
C HIS A 749 -36.75 -13.25 13.98
N PHE A 750 -35.44 -13.02 14.07
CA PHE A 750 -34.97 -11.91 14.88
C PHE A 750 -35.47 -10.59 14.27
N SER A 751 -35.79 -9.60 15.09
CA SER A 751 -36.30 -8.31 14.65
C SER A 751 -35.26 -7.53 13.81
N GLY A 752 -35.72 -6.76 12.83
CA GLY A 752 -34.85 -6.04 11.90
C GLY A 752 -33.78 -5.12 12.52
N PRO A 753 -34.02 -4.47 13.67
CA PRO A 753 -33.00 -3.68 14.38
C PRO A 753 -31.85 -4.50 14.99
N ILE A 754 -31.99 -5.82 15.14
CA ILE A 754 -30.95 -6.69 15.68
C ILE A 754 -29.90 -6.97 14.63
N ARG A 755 -28.68 -6.46 14.83
CA ARG A 755 -27.55 -6.56 13.89
C ARG A 755 -26.44 -7.49 14.37
N ASN A 756 -26.27 -7.62 15.68
CA ASN A 756 -25.22 -8.40 16.32
C ASN A 756 -25.62 -8.85 17.73
N VAL A 757 -24.77 -9.64 18.36
CA VAL A 757 -25.00 -10.17 19.70
C VAL A 757 -25.18 -9.08 20.77
N GLU A 758 -24.55 -7.91 20.62
CA GLU A 758 -24.68 -6.79 21.54
C GLU A 758 -26.08 -6.14 21.46
N ASP A 759 -26.68 -6.08 20.28
CA ASP A 759 -28.07 -5.64 20.13
C ASP A 759 -29.03 -6.65 20.78
N VAL A 760 -28.74 -7.95 20.68
CA VAL A 760 -29.51 -9.00 21.42
C VAL A 760 -29.40 -8.79 22.93
N LYS A 761 -28.20 -8.59 23.49
CA LYS A 761 -27.97 -8.33 24.91
C LYS A 761 -28.70 -7.07 25.38
N LYS A 762 -28.68 -5.98 24.61
CA LYS A 762 -29.39 -4.74 24.90
C LYS A 762 -30.91 -4.95 24.89
N ALA A 763 -31.43 -5.68 23.90
CA ALA A 763 -32.86 -6.02 23.84
C ALA A 763 -33.29 -6.87 25.04
N LEU A 764 -32.50 -7.90 25.40
CA LEU A 764 -32.74 -8.71 26.59
C LEU A 764 -32.69 -7.88 27.87
N ALA A 765 -31.73 -6.96 28.02
CA ALA A 765 -31.65 -6.06 29.17
C ALA A 765 -32.87 -5.13 29.27
N THR A 766 -33.39 -4.65 28.14
CA THR A 766 -34.62 -3.84 28.08
C THR A 766 -35.85 -4.65 28.48
N LEU A 767 -35.96 -5.87 27.96
CA LEU A 767 -37.05 -6.80 28.31
C LEU A 767 -36.98 -7.21 29.79
N LYS A 768 -35.80 -7.37 30.37
CA LYS A 768 -35.61 -7.69 31.78
C LYS A 768 -36.16 -6.63 32.73
N GLN A 769 -36.25 -5.37 32.31
CA GLN A 769 -36.86 -4.29 33.09
C GLN A 769 -38.39 -4.37 33.14
N GLN A 770 -39.00 -5.21 32.31
CA GLN A 770 -40.44 -5.39 32.25
C GLN A 770 -40.86 -6.60 33.10
N PRO A 771 -41.66 -6.46 34.16
CA PRO A 771 -41.95 -7.53 35.10
C PRO A 771 -42.49 -8.82 34.48
N GLN A 772 -43.26 -8.70 33.38
CA GLN A 772 -43.85 -9.84 32.67
C GLN A 772 -42.79 -10.68 31.92
N TYR A 773 -41.63 -10.13 31.58
CA TYR A 773 -40.56 -10.83 30.83
C TYR A 773 -39.34 -11.17 31.69
N ALA A 774 -39.15 -10.48 32.84
CA ALA A 774 -37.92 -10.56 33.63
C ALA A 774 -37.51 -12.00 33.97
N GLY A 775 -38.44 -12.81 34.47
CA GLY A 775 -38.17 -14.21 34.84
C GLY A 775 -37.81 -15.10 33.64
N TYR A 776 -38.39 -14.83 32.47
CA TYR A 776 -38.10 -15.57 31.27
C TYR A 776 -36.72 -15.17 30.69
N VAL A 777 -36.36 -13.89 30.76
CA VAL A 777 -35.03 -13.43 30.38
C VAL A 777 -33.97 -14.10 31.24
N ASP A 778 -34.14 -14.12 32.56
CA ASP A 778 -33.18 -14.76 33.47
C ASP A 778 -33.01 -16.27 33.20
N ALA A 779 -34.07 -16.97 32.82
CA ALA A 779 -34.04 -18.40 32.53
C ALA A 779 -33.55 -18.76 31.12
N GLU A 780 -33.72 -17.87 30.13
CA GLU A 780 -33.60 -18.21 28.73
C GLU A 780 -32.59 -17.35 27.94
N GLN A 781 -31.95 -16.31 28.53
CA GLN A 781 -31.02 -15.44 27.84
C GLN A 781 -29.88 -16.20 27.13
N GLU A 782 -29.30 -17.21 27.78
CA GLU A 782 -28.24 -18.02 27.22
C GLU A 782 -28.72 -18.81 25.98
N LYS A 783 -29.94 -19.30 25.98
CA LYS A 783 -30.54 -20.00 24.85
C LYS A 783 -30.80 -19.05 23.67
N VAL A 784 -31.23 -17.81 23.97
CA VAL A 784 -31.43 -16.77 22.93
C VAL A 784 -30.12 -16.37 22.30
N LEU A 785 -29.05 -16.18 23.07
CA LEU A 785 -27.71 -15.89 22.56
C LEU A 785 -27.17 -17.06 21.72
N ALA A 786 -27.36 -18.31 22.17
CA ALA A 786 -26.99 -19.49 21.40
C ALA A 786 -27.78 -19.61 20.09
N LEU A 787 -29.10 -19.33 20.12
CA LEU A 787 -29.95 -19.32 18.92
C LEU A 787 -29.49 -18.26 17.91
N PHE A 788 -29.08 -17.07 18.39
CA PHE A 788 -28.53 -16.03 17.51
C PHE A 788 -27.25 -16.50 16.81
N GLU A 789 -26.34 -17.11 17.59
CA GLU A 789 -25.10 -17.64 17.02
C GLU A 789 -25.35 -18.79 16.04
N GLU A 790 -26.23 -19.73 16.36
CA GLU A 790 -26.66 -20.84 15.50
C GLU A 790 -27.27 -20.33 14.17
N THR A 791 -27.95 -19.18 14.21
CA THR A 791 -28.62 -18.61 13.04
C THR A 791 -27.66 -17.86 12.14
N PHE A 792 -26.74 -17.08 12.72
CA PHE A 792 -25.92 -16.13 11.96
C PHE A 792 -24.43 -16.47 11.91
N HIS A 793 -23.95 -17.39 12.74
CA HIS A 793 -22.56 -17.89 12.78
C HIS A 793 -21.50 -16.77 12.89
N HIS A 794 -21.79 -15.71 13.67
CA HIS A 794 -20.89 -14.56 13.77
C HIS A 794 -19.51 -14.91 14.32
N ASN A 795 -19.41 -15.95 15.15
CA ASN A 795 -18.13 -16.44 15.66
C ASN A 795 -17.23 -17.05 14.59
N GLU A 796 -17.83 -17.51 13.48
CA GLU A 796 -17.12 -18.07 12.33
C GLU A 796 -16.78 -17.00 11.27
N PHE A 797 -17.30 -15.77 11.42
CA PHE A 797 -17.07 -14.69 10.46
C PHE A 797 -15.60 -14.30 10.41
N THR A 798 -15.08 -14.22 9.17
CA THR A 798 -13.76 -13.67 8.84
C THR A 798 -13.85 -12.20 8.39
N GLY A 799 -14.98 -11.53 8.66
CA GLY A 799 -15.28 -10.17 8.25
C GLY A 799 -16.23 -10.09 7.06
N ARG A 800 -16.10 -9.04 6.25
CA ARG A 800 -16.99 -8.83 5.09
C ARG A 800 -16.88 -9.93 4.02
N SER A 801 -15.80 -10.69 4.01
CA SER A 801 -15.59 -11.79 3.08
C SER A 801 -16.66 -12.87 3.14
N ASP A 802 -17.34 -13.03 4.25
CA ASP A 802 -18.42 -14.03 4.43
C ASP A 802 -19.72 -13.64 3.69
N THR A 803 -19.91 -12.35 3.41
CA THR A 803 -21.15 -11.83 2.79
C THR A 803 -20.90 -10.84 1.66
N PHE A 804 -19.66 -10.51 1.39
CA PHE A 804 -19.25 -9.48 0.45
C PHE A 804 -18.80 -10.10 -0.88
N PHE A 805 -19.39 -9.68 -2.01
CA PHE A 805 -19.18 -10.28 -3.32
C PHE A 805 -18.25 -9.49 -4.25
N ALA A 806 -17.70 -8.38 -3.81
CA ALA A 806 -16.81 -7.56 -4.60
C ALA A 806 -15.53 -7.22 -3.83
N PHE A 807 -14.52 -6.68 -4.50
CA PHE A 807 -13.23 -6.38 -3.93
C PHE A 807 -12.55 -7.65 -3.36
N GLU A 808 -12.31 -7.75 -2.06
CA GLU A 808 -11.71 -8.92 -1.39
C GLU A 808 -12.73 -10.00 -0.97
N GLY A 809 -13.95 -9.93 -1.50
CA GLY A 809 -15.06 -10.79 -1.11
C GLY A 809 -15.16 -12.12 -1.86
N LEU A 810 -16.29 -12.79 -1.67
CA LEU A 810 -16.60 -14.06 -2.29
C LEU A 810 -16.57 -13.97 -3.83
N GLY A 811 -16.02 -14.98 -4.48
CA GLY A 811 -15.93 -15.06 -5.93
C GLY A 811 -15.09 -13.97 -6.59
N SER A 812 -14.36 -13.18 -5.84
CA SER A 812 -13.52 -12.10 -6.36
C SER A 812 -12.06 -12.55 -6.47
N ILE A 813 -11.44 -12.25 -7.62
CA ILE A 813 -9.99 -12.30 -7.75
C ILE A 813 -9.44 -11.05 -7.10
N TYR A 814 -8.55 -11.20 -6.12
CA TYR A 814 -7.79 -10.11 -5.53
C TYR A 814 -6.37 -10.14 -6.12
N TRP A 815 -6.14 -9.26 -7.10
CA TRP A 815 -4.91 -9.29 -7.90
C TRP A 815 -3.64 -9.09 -7.09
N HIS A 816 -3.71 -8.37 -5.99
CA HIS A 816 -2.57 -8.23 -5.09
C HIS A 816 -2.13 -9.60 -4.52
N MET A 817 -3.09 -10.46 -4.15
CA MET A 817 -2.76 -11.79 -3.62
C MET A 817 -2.28 -12.74 -4.73
N VAL A 818 -2.82 -12.62 -5.93
CA VAL A 818 -2.36 -13.40 -7.10
C VAL A 818 -0.92 -13.00 -7.49
N ALA A 819 -0.59 -11.71 -7.46
CA ALA A 819 0.78 -11.23 -7.69
C ALA A 819 1.75 -11.71 -6.58
N LYS A 820 1.31 -11.75 -5.32
CA LYS A 820 2.09 -12.36 -4.23
C LYS A 820 2.31 -13.86 -4.41
N LEU A 821 1.29 -14.58 -4.90
CA LEU A 821 1.44 -16.00 -5.26
C LEU A 821 2.47 -16.16 -6.38
N LEU A 822 2.43 -15.32 -7.40
CA LEU A 822 3.38 -15.33 -8.50
C LEU A 822 4.81 -15.15 -8.00
N LEU A 823 5.03 -14.12 -7.16
CA LEU A 823 6.34 -13.83 -6.57
C LEU A 823 6.82 -15.00 -5.68
N ALA A 824 5.94 -15.58 -4.84
CA ALA A 824 6.29 -16.71 -4.00
C ALA A 824 6.65 -17.96 -4.81
N ALA A 825 5.93 -18.24 -5.89
CA ALA A 825 6.23 -19.33 -6.81
C ALA A 825 7.57 -19.10 -7.56
N GLN A 826 7.85 -17.86 -7.95
CA GLN A 826 9.10 -17.47 -8.58
C GLN A 826 10.29 -17.62 -7.61
N GLU A 827 10.20 -17.09 -6.37
CA GLU A 827 11.23 -17.26 -5.33
C GLU A 827 11.49 -18.76 -5.04
N THR A 828 10.43 -19.58 -5.05
CA THR A 828 10.52 -21.03 -4.86
C THR A 828 11.23 -21.72 -6.02
N ALA A 829 10.86 -21.40 -7.26
CA ALA A 829 11.51 -21.97 -8.45
C ALA A 829 13.01 -21.61 -8.51
N GLN A 830 13.38 -20.39 -8.17
CA GLN A 830 14.79 -19.96 -8.10
C GLN A 830 15.55 -20.65 -6.96
N ARG A 831 14.94 -20.81 -5.79
CA ARG A 831 15.56 -21.50 -4.64
C ARG A 831 15.95 -22.93 -4.99
N PHE A 832 15.11 -23.64 -5.74
CA PHE A 832 15.27 -25.05 -6.10
C PHE A 832 15.74 -25.28 -7.53
N LYS A 833 16.33 -24.27 -8.20
CA LYS A 833 16.72 -24.31 -9.61
C LYS A 833 17.68 -25.45 -9.99
N HIS A 834 18.39 -26.02 -9.02
CA HIS A 834 19.32 -27.13 -9.21
C HIS A 834 18.73 -28.50 -8.80
N GLU A 835 17.49 -28.56 -8.38
CA GLU A 835 16.82 -29.78 -7.96
C GLU A 835 15.99 -30.41 -9.10
N GLN A 836 15.61 -31.67 -8.93
CA GLN A 836 14.84 -32.41 -9.94
C GLN A 836 13.48 -31.76 -10.23
N ALA A 837 12.83 -31.15 -9.23
CA ALA A 837 11.55 -30.48 -9.38
C ALA A 837 11.61 -29.11 -10.08
N ALA A 838 12.81 -28.59 -10.38
CA ALA A 838 12.99 -27.23 -10.92
C ALA A 838 12.13 -26.94 -12.15
N GLY A 839 12.14 -27.84 -13.14
CA GLY A 839 11.34 -27.67 -14.37
C GLY A 839 9.84 -27.59 -14.10
N ALA A 840 9.33 -28.47 -13.22
CA ALA A 840 7.91 -28.49 -12.86
C ALA A 840 7.52 -27.22 -12.07
N LEU A 841 8.37 -26.72 -11.18
CA LEU A 841 8.15 -25.45 -10.46
C LEU A 841 8.10 -24.26 -11.42
N VAL A 842 8.97 -24.22 -12.44
CA VAL A 842 8.93 -23.20 -13.50
C VAL A 842 7.65 -23.28 -14.30
N ASP A 843 7.16 -24.49 -14.62
CA ASP A 843 5.89 -24.66 -15.34
C ASP A 843 4.70 -24.14 -14.51
N ARG A 844 4.66 -24.39 -13.19
CA ARG A 844 3.64 -23.83 -12.30
C ARG A 844 3.75 -22.31 -12.19
N TYR A 845 4.94 -21.76 -12.10
CA TYR A 845 5.17 -20.33 -12.16
C TYR A 845 4.61 -19.73 -13.46
N ARG A 846 4.91 -20.31 -14.61
CA ARG A 846 4.42 -19.85 -15.91
C ARG A 846 2.90 -19.97 -16.05
N ASP A 847 2.29 -21.02 -15.49
CA ASP A 847 0.82 -21.20 -15.48
C ASP A 847 0.15 -20.05 -14.69
N ILE A 848 0.66 -19.73 -13.49
CA ILE A 848 0.16 -18.60 -12.70
C ILE A 848 0.34 -17.28 -13.46
N ARG A 849 1.51 -17.07 -14.08
CA ARG A 849 1.81 -15.85 -14.84
C ARG A 849 0.86 -15.64 -16.02
N GLN A 850 0.47 -16.71 -16.70
CA GLN A 850 -0.48 -16.63 -17.81
C GLN A 850 -1.87 -16.18 -17.36
N GLY A 851 -2.23 -16.41 -16.11
CA GLY A 851 -3.48 -15.97 -15.52
C GLY A 851 -3.55 -14.48 -15.21
N LEU A 852 -2.45 -13.72 -15.29
CA LEU A 852 -2.44 -12.28 -14.99
C LEU A 852 -3.19 -11.46 -16.06
N GLY A 853 -3.66 -10.27 -15.63
CA GLY A 853 -4.49 -9.39 -16.44
C GLY A 853 -3.87 -9.01 -17.79
N PHE A 854 -2.56 -8.73 -17.84
CA PHE A 854 -1.88 -8.30 -19.06
C PHE A 854 -1.81 -9.38 -20.17
N ASN A 855 -2.06 -10.63 -19.85
CA ASN A 855 -2.17 -11.74 -20.80
C ASN A 855 -3.61 -11.90 -21.33
N LYS A 856 -4.56 -11.11 -20.87
CA LYS A 856 -5.96 -11.18 -21.28
C LYS A 856 -6.27 -10.14 -22.36
N THR A 857 -7.31 -10.39 -23.14
CA THR A 857 -7.86 -9.34 -24.03
C THR A 857 -8.59 -8.27 -23.21
N PRO A 858 -8.69 -7.02 -23.69
CA PRO A 858 -9.47 -5.98 -23.02
C PRO A 858 -10.93 -6.40 -22.75
N ALA A 859 -11.53 -7.14 -23.65
CA ALA A 859 -12.90 -7.66 -23.46
C ALA A 859 -12.98 -8.73 -22.36
N GLY A 860 -12.02 -9.65 -22.31
CA GLY A 860 -11.97 -10.71 -21.28
C GLY A 860 -11.56 -10.21 -19.89
N PHE A 861 -10.70 -9.19 -19.82
CA PHE A 861 -10.31 -8.55 -18.57
C PHE A 861 -11.34 -7.50 -18.11
N GLY A 862 -12.09 -6.93 -19.06
CA GLY A 862 -13.07 -5.87 -18.81
C GLY A 862 -12.43 -4.53 -18.43
N ALA A 863 -11.14 -4.34 -18.79
CA ALA A 863 -10.35 -3.16 -18.48
C ALA A 863 -9.10 -3.11 -19.40
N PHE A 864 -8.23 -2.12 -19.23
CA PHE A 864 -6.95 -2.05 -19.94
C PHE A 864 -5.95 -3.07 -19.35
N PRO A 865 -5.52 -4.09 -20.09
CA PRO A 865 -4.70 -5.17 -19.54
C PRO A 865 -3.32 -4.72 -19.02
N THR A 866 -2.77 -3.64 -19.56
CA THR A 866 -1.47 -3.09 -19.13
C THR A 866 -1.51 -2.46 -17.75
N ASP A 867 -2.69 -1.99 -17.29
CA ASP A 867 -2.82 -1.28 -16.03
C ASP A 867 -3.03 -2.23 -14.86
N PRO A 868 -2.49 -1.91 -13.66
CA PRO A 868 -2.76 -2.69 -12.46
C PRO A 868 -4.15 -2.38 -11.90
N TYR A 869 -4.91 -3.42 -11.61
CA TYR A 869 -6.24 -3.32 -10.97
C TYR A 869 -6.25 -4.06 -9.64
N SER A 870 -7.09 -3.61 -8.71
CA SER A 870 -7.20 -4.22 -7.40
C SER A 870 -7.85 -5.60 -7.45
N HIS A 871 -9.00 -5.72 -8.12
CA HIS A 871 -9.81 -6.93 -8.08
C HIS A 871 -10.65 -7.12 -9.35
N THR A 872 -11.09 -8.36 -9.54
CA THR A 872 -12.11 -8.72 -10.55
C THR A 872 -13.22 -9.51 -9.87
N PRO A 873 -14.39 -8.91 -9.60
CA PRO A 873 -15.53 -9.63 -9.06
C PRO A 873 -16.08 -10.65 -10.07
N LYS A 874 -16.67 -11.75 -9.57
CA LYS A 874 -17.26 -12.78 -10.42
C LYS A 874 -18.26 -12.20 -11.43
N GLY A 875 -18.07 -12.52 -12.70
CA GLY A 875 -18.95 -12.08 -13.80
C GLY A 875 -18.83 -10.59 -14.14
N GLN A 876 -17.79 -9.90 -13.65
CA GLN A 876 -17.56 -8.47 -13.94
C GLN A 876 -16.14 -8.26 -14.48
N GLY A 877 -15.88 -7.07 -15.02
CA GLY A 877 -14.55 -6.64 -15.39
C GLY A 877 -13.70 -6.21 -14.18
N ALA A 878 -12.40 -6.02 -14.41
CA ALA A 878 -11.46 -5.53 -13.39
C ALA A 878 -11.85 -4.13 -12.87
N LYS A 879 -11.62 -3.88 -11.57
CA LYS A 879 -12.04 -2.70 -10.84
C LYS A 879 -10.86 -2.07 -10.09
N GLN A 880 -10.98 -0.78 -9.79
CA GLN A 880 -10.02 0.04 -9.06
C GLN A 880 -8.61 0.04 -9.68
N PRO A 881 -8.41 0.77 -10.78
CA PRO A 881 -7.10 0.91 -11.41
C PRO A 881 -6.13 1.68 -10.49
N GLY A 882 -4.87 1.26 -10.46
CA GLY A 882 -3.79 1.98 -9.78
C GLY A 882 -3.86 2.08 -8.26
N MET A 883 -4.89 1.52 -7.63
CA MET A 883 -5.12 1.60 -6.18
C MET A 883 -4.63 0.37 -5.42
N THR A 884 -3.82 -0.45 -6.06
CA THR A 884 -3.43 -1.77 -5.54
C THR A 884 -1.99 -1.79 -5.05
N GLY A 885 -1.70 -2.68 -4.11
CA GLY A 885 -0.34 -2.99 -3.65
C GLY A 885 0.40 -3.99 -4.55
N LEU A 886 -0.21 -4.53 -5.61
CA LEU A 886 0.39 -5.59 -6.44
C LEU A 886 1.62 -5.12 -7.25
N VAL A 887 1.72 -3.81 -7.52
CA VAL A 887 2.72 -3.27 -8.47
C VAL A 887 4.15 -3.62 -8.10
N LYS A 888 4.49 -3.65 -6.83
CA LYS A 888 5.84 -4.00 -6.39
C LYS A 888 6.17 -5.48 -6.63
N GLU A 889 5.20 -6.39 -6.44
CA GLU A 889 5.37 -7.81 -6.72
C GLU A 889 5.64 -8.05 -8.21
N GLU A 890 4.93 -7.35 -9.08
CA GLU A 890 5.11 -7.43 -10.53
C GLU A 890 6.47 -6.87 -10.97
N ILE A 891 6.96 -5.79 -10.34
CA ILE A 891 8.30 -5.24 -10.60
C ILE A 891 9.38 -6.26 -10.21
N LEU A 892 9.30 -6.83 -8.99
CA LEU A 892 10.26 -7.81 -8.49
C LEU A 892 10.26 -9.10 -9.32
N THR A 893 9.07 -9.59 -9.67
CA THR A 893 8.92 -10.76 -10.54
C THR A 893 9.54 -10.51 -11.91
N ARG A 894 9.30 -9.32 -12.50
CA ARG A 894 9.85 -8.96 -13.81
C ARG A 894 11.37 -8.87 -13.80
N GLN A 895 11.95 -8.31 -12.75
CA GLN A 895 13.40 -8.26 -12.58
C GLN A 895 14.02 -9.67 -12.53
N ALA A 896 13.39 -10.58 -11.79
CA ALA A 896 13.81 -11.97 -11.70
C ALA A 896 13.65 -12.74 -13.03
N GLU A 897 12.61 -12.45 -13.84
CA GLU A 897 12.45 -13.01 -15.19
C GLU A 897 13.58 -12.57 -16.13
N LEU A 898 14.03 -11.32 -16.02
CA LEU A 898 15.19 -10.82 -16.75
C LEU A 898 16.52 -11.36 -16.19
N GLY A 899 16.44 -12.15 -15.11
CA GLY A 899 17.58 -12.80 -14.48
C GLY A 899 18.45 -11.86 -13.65
N ILE A 900 17.99 -10.67 -13.30
CA ILE A 900 18.80 -9.67 -12.58
C ILE A 900 18.62 -9.90 -11.07
N THR A 901 19.74 -10.16 -10.37
CA THR A 901 19.79 -10.28 -8.91
C THR A 901 21.06 -9.65 -8.36
N VAL A 902 21.14 -9.51 -7.05
CA VAL A 902 22.33 -9.04 -6.34
C VAL A 902 22.70 -10.06 -5.25
N GLU A 903 23.97 -10.45 -5.20
CA GLU A 903 24.52 -11.37 -4.22
C GLU A 903 25.87 -10.85 -3.74
N ASN A 904 26.05 -10.72 -2.44
CA ASN A 904 27.31 -10.24 -1.83
C ASN A 904 27.86 -8.94 -2.43
N GLY A 905 26.97 -7.96 -2.70
CA GLY A 905 27.34 -6.67 -3.29
C GLY A 905 27.65 -6.72 -4.80
N GLN A 906 27.40 -7.83 -5.44
CA GLN A 906 27.68 -8.04 -6.88
C GLN A 906 26.40 -8.27 -7.65
N VAL A 907 26.25 -7.63 -8.81
CA VAL A 907 25.15 -7.89 -9.74
C VAL A 907 25.39 -9.24 -10.42
N VAL A 908 24.37 -10.09 -10.39
CA VAL A 908 24.40 -11.42 -11.00
C VAL A 908 23.26 -11.51 -12.03
N PHE A 909 23.56 -12.07 -13.20
CA PHE A 909 22.59 -12.33 -14.27
C PHE A 909 22.31 -13.83 -14.35
N ASP A 910 21.09 -14.24 -14.01
CA ASP A 910 20.65 -15.64 -14.04
C ASP A 910 19.48 -15.82 -15.01
N PRO A 911 19.72 -16.32 -16.23
CA PRO A 911 18.69 -16.43 -17.27
C PRO A 911 17.67 -17.57 -17.04
N PHE A 912 17.64 -18.19 -15.87
CA PHE A 912 16.83 -19.37 -15.55
C PHE A 912 15.33 -19.21 -15.87
N LEU A 913 14.77 -18.04 -15.62
CA LEU A 913 13.36 -17.73 -15.89
C LEU A 913 13.11 -16.98 -17.19
N LEU A 914 14.16 -16.58 -17.90
CA LEU A 914 14.05 -15.77 -19.11
C LEU A 914 13.24 -16.50 -20.19
N ASP A 915 12.20 -15.85 -20.71
CA ASP A 915 11.40 -16.41 -21.81
C ASP A 915 12.03 -16.08 -23.18
N PRO A 916 12.48 -17.10 -23.92
CA PRO A 916 13.07 -16.88 -25.25
C PRO A 916 12.13 -16.21 -26.26
N ARG A 917 10.81 -16.28 -26.06
CA ARG A 917 9.80 -15.69 -26.95
C ARG A 917 9.74 -14.16 -26.83
N GLU A 918 10.34 -13.57 -25.79
CA GLU A 918 10.41 -12.12 -25.61
C GLU A 918 11.50 -11.44 -26.43
N ARG A 919 12.39 -12.21 -27.06
CA ARG A 919 13.49 -11.69 -27.89
C ARG A 919 12.93 -10.99 -29.11
N LEU A 920 13.51 -9.84 -29.43
CA LEU A 920 13.14 -9.05 -30.59
C LEU A 920 13.21 -9.87 -31.89
N ALA A 921 12.13 -9.94 -32.65
CA ALA A 921 12.11 -10.56 -33.97
C ALA A 921 12.81 -9.68 -35.01
N ALA A 922 12.86 -8.36 -34.82
CA ALA A 922 13.48 -7.39 -35.71
C ALA A 922 14.24 -6.31 -34.91
N PRO A 923 15.19 -5.61 -35.55
CA PRO A 923 15.90 -4.51 -34.89
C PRO A 923 14.93 -3.43 -34.38
N GLN A 924 15.21 -2.89 -33.21
CA GLN A 924 14.44 -1.80 -32.58
C GLN A 924 15.39 -0.80 -31.90
N VAL A 925 14.87 0.35 -31.49
CA VAL A 925 15.60 1.37 -30.74
C VAL A 925 15.18 1.37 -29.30
N PHE A 926 16.11 1.23 -28.37
CA PHE A 926 15.89 1.44 -26.94
C PHE A 926 16.18 2.90 -26.59
N THR A 927 15.15 3.64 -26.17
CA THR A 927 15.30 4.99 -25.64
C THR A 927 15.27 4.93 -24.14
N TYR A 928 16.26 5.46 -23.46
CA TYR A 928 16.36 5.44 -21.99
C TYR A 928 16.83 6.80 -21.44
N LEU A 929 16.72 6.97 -20.13
CA LEU A 929 17.23 8.11 -19.39
C LEU A 929 18.53 7.70 -18.71
N ASP A 930 19.65 8.37 -19.01
CA ASP A 930 20.89 8.11 -18.32
C ASP A 930 20.93 8.73 -16.92
N VAL A 931 21.95 8.41 -16.13
CA VAL A 931 22.11 8.92 -14.75
C VAL A 931 22.34 10.45 -14.69
N HIS A 932 22.58 11.10 -15.81
CA HIS A 932 22.70 12.56 -15.92
C HIS A 932 21.38 13.23 -16.35
N GLY A 933 20.28 12.45 -16.43
CA GLY A 933 18.97 12.94 -16.84
C GLY A 933 18.85 13.23 -18.34
N GLN A 934 19.73 12.66 -19.17
CA GLN A 934 19.71 12.86 -20.61
C GLN A 934 19.08 11.66 -21.33
N ARG A 935 18.25 11.94 -22.32
CA ARG A 935 17.65 10.88 -23.16
C ARG A 935 18.67 10.36 -24.15
N GLN A 936 18.96 9.09 -24.06
CA GLN A 936 19.89 8.35 -24.90
C GLN A 936 19.15 7.33 -25.76
N ARG A 937 19.82 6.85 -26.83
CA ARG A 937 19.29 5.85 -27.74
C ARG A 937 20.34 4.79 -28.02
N ILE A 938 19.92 3.51 -28.03
CA ILE A 938 20.73 2.36 -28.38
C ILE A 938 19.99 1.55 -29.45
N GLU A 939 20.68 1.27 -30.58
CA GLU A 939 20.17 0.36 -31.61
C GLU A 939 20.30 -1.08 -31.12
N LEU A 940 19.16 -1.79 -31.08
CA LEU A 940 19.08 -3.19 -30.68
C LEU A 940 19.00 -4.07 -31.93
N ALA A 941 19.84 -5.11 -31.99
CA ALA A 941 19.73 -6.14 -33.02
C ALA A 941 18.53 -7.09 -32.73
N ALA A 942 18.06 -7.80 -33.75
CA ALA A 942 17.15 -8.91 -33.56
C ALA A 942 17.75 -9.94 -32.59
N GLY A 943 16.93 -10.55 -31.76
CA GLY A 943 17.32 -11.51 -30.70
C GLY A 943 17.68 -10.87 -29.36
N THR A 944 17.77 -9.53 -29.28
CA THR A 944 18.11 -8.80 -28.05
C THR A 944 16.85 -8.47 -27.22
N LEU A 945 17.02 -8.34 -25.90
CA LEU A 945 16.12 -7.69 -24.96
C LEU A 945 16.88 -6.52 -24.32
N ALA A 946 16.18 -5.49 -23.88
CA ALA A 946 16.80 -4.38 -23.16
C ALA A 946 15.97 -3.92 -21.96
N CYS A 947 16.65 -3.57 -20.88
CA CYS A 947 16.08 -2.93 -19.69
C CYS A 947 17.09 -1.97 -19.06
N THR A 948 16.75 -1.33 -17.95
CA THR A 948 17.69 -0.57 -17.12
C THR A 948 17.85 -1.20 -15.75
N LEU A 949 18.99 -1.04 -15.13
CA LEU A 949 19.32 -1.33 -13.74
C LEU A 949 20.05 -0.12 -13.15
N CYS A 950 19.47 0.51 -12.12
CA CYS A 950 19.98 1.78 -11.60
C CYS A 950 20.25 2.81 -12.72
N GLN A 951 19.35 2.92 -13.69
CA GLN A 951 19.44 3.70 -14.95
C GLN A 951 20.58 3.28 -15.92
N THR A 952 21.37 2.27 -15.59
CA THR A 952 22.35 1.70 -16.52
C THR A 952 21.64 0.73 -17.47
N PRO A 953 21.74 0.92 -18.81
CA PRO A 953 21.11 0.01 -19.77
C PRO A 953 21.79 -1.35 -19.79
N VAL A 954 20.98 -2.40 -19.74
CA VAL A 954 21.36 -3.81 -19.81
C VAL A 954 20.79 -4.42 -21.08
N LEU A 955 21.65 -4.94 -21.94
CA LEU A 955 21.30 -5.62 -23.19
C LEU A 955 21.48 -7.13 -22.99
N LEU A 956 20.40 -7.90 -23.06
CA LEU A 956 20.40 -9.35 -22.92
C LEU A 956 20.35 -9.99 -24.31
N GLN A 957 21.35 -10.77 -24.68
CA GLN A 957 21.46 -11.36 -26.02
C GLN A 957 21.94 -12.82 -25.97
N PRO A 958 21.48 -13.68 -26.88
CA PRO A 958 21.94 -15.06 -26.94
C PRO A 958 23.36 -15.17 -27.48
N GLY A 959 24.11 -16.17 -27.06
CA GLY A 959 25.44 -16.44 -27.56
C GLY A 959 25.90 -17.87 -27.29
N LYS A 960 27.17 -18.13 -27.62
CA LYS A 960 27.77 -19.49 -27.49
C LYS A 960 28.35 -19.73 -26.09
N GLU A 961 28.74 -18.67 -25.42
CA GLU A 961 29.34 -18.73 -24.08
C GLU A 961 28.73 -17.65 -23.19
N PRO A 962 28.54 -17.94 -21.88
CA PRO A 962 28.05 -16.95 -20.94
C PRO A 962 29.10 -15.86 -20.68
N GLY A 963 28.70 -14.62 -20.68
CA GLY A 963 29.63 -13.53 -20.42
C GLY A 963 28.95 -12.16 -20.33
N ILE A 964 29.66 -11.23 -19.73
CA ILE A 964 29.25 -9.83 -19.61
C ILE A 964 30.32 -8.95 -20.27
N THR A 965 29.89 -8.05 -21.13
CA THR A 965 30.75 -6.96 -21.64
C THR A 965 30.30 -5.66 -20.99
N VAL A 966 31.17 -5.05 -20.21
CA VAL A 966 30.94 -3.74 -19.58
C VAL A 966 31.52 -2.66 -20.51
N TYR A 967 30.73 -1.66 -20.84
CA TYR A 967 31.16 -0.48 -21.61
C TYR A 967 31.23 0.71 -20.66
N TYR A 968 32.41 1.28 -20.48
CA TYR A 968 32.63 2.43 -19.62
C TYR A 968 32.47 3.76 -20.35
N ALA A 969 32.22 4.85 -19.61
CA ALA A 969 32.05 6.20 -20.12
C ALA A 969 33.31 6.73 -20.80
N ASN A 970 34.50 6.27 -20.36
CA ASN A 970 35.81 6.64 -20.97
C ASN A 970 36.12 5.93 -22.32
N GLY A 971 35.17 5.12 -22.81
CA GLY A 971 35.30 4.37 -24.07
C GLY A 971 35.99 3.01 -23.92
N SER A 972 36.51 2.65 -22.75
CA SER A 972 37.05 1.31 -22.49
C SER A 972 35.96 0.26 -22.37
N GLN A 973 36.37 -1.01 -22.56
CA GLN A 973 35.47 -2.15 -22.33
C GLN A 973 36.18 -3.22 -21.52
N GLN A 974 35.41 -3.93 -20.69
CA GLN A 974 35.87 -5.08 -19.93
C GLN A 974 34.97 -6.30 -20.25
N LYS A 975 35.58 -7.45 -20.53
CA LYS A 975 34.87 -8.69 -20.72
C LYS A 975 35.04 -9.57 -19.47
N ILE A 976 33.92 -10.04 -18.95
CA ILE A 976 33.83 -10.90 -17.76
C ILE A 976 33.24 -12.22 -18.22
N ALA A 977 33.89 -13.34 -17.89
CA ALA A 977 33.33 -14.68 -18.12
C ALA A 977 32.29 -15.01 -17.06
N GLY A 978 31.19 -15.68 -17.49
CA GLY A 978 30.08 -16.01 -16.60
C GLY A 978 29.08 -14.88 -16.43
N TYR A 979 28.33 -14.92 -15.34
CA TYR A 979 27.14 -14.08 -15.13
C TYR A 979 27.26 -13.11 -13.96
N THR A 980 28.42 -12.98 -13.32
CA THR A 980 28.62 -12.14 -12.12
C THR A 980 29.54 -10.98 -12.43
N LEU A 981 29.11 -9.76 -12.19
CA LEU A 981 29.97 -8.58 -12.23
C LEU A 981 30.91 -8.59 -11.00
N ASP A 982 32.10 -7.98 -11.18
CA ASP A 982 32.95 -7.71 -10.03
C ASP A 982 32.34 -6.63 -9.11
N ALA A 983 32.77 -6.60 -7.86
CA ALA A 983 32.23 -5.72 -6.83
C ALA A 983 32.41 -4.22 -7.18
N ALA A 984 33.54 -3.84 -7.79
CA ALA A 984 33.79 -2.44 -8.14
C ALA A 984 32.84 -1.97 -9.26
N THR A 985 32.66 -2.77 -10.31
CA THR A 985 31.72 -2.47 -11.38
C THR A 985 30.28 -2.43 -10.86
N SER A 986 29.91 -3.34 -9.96
CA SER A 986 28.59 -3.36 -9.34
C SER A 986 28.34 -2.08 -8.51
N GLN A 987 29.35 -1.65 -7.73
CA GLN A 987 29.25 -0.43 -6.92
C GLN A 987 29.09 0.82 -7.80
N HIS A 988 29.81 0.95 -8.91
CA HIS A 988 29.60 2.06 -9.88
C HIS A 988 28.15 2.13 -10.39
N ILE A 989 27.49 0.97 -10.58
CA ILE A 989 26.10 0.91 -11.00
C ILE A 989 25.19 1.35 -9.84
N PHE A 990 25.43 0.85 -8.62
CA PHE A 990 24.65 1.21 -7.42
C PHE A 990 24.78 2.71 -7.10
N ASP A 991 25.98 3.27 -7.21
CA ASP A 991 26.26 4.70 -6.98
C ASP A 991 25.66 5.61 -8.06
N ARG A 992 25.25 5.06 -9.21
CA ARG A 992 24.76 5.85 -10.36
C ARG A 992 25.72 6.95 -10.76
N ASP A 993 27.03 6.69 -10.71
CA ASP A 993 28.07 7.69 -10.95
C ASP A 993 28.36 7.95 -12.46
N GLY A 994 27.74 7.18 -13.33
CA GLY A 994 27.90 7.29 -14.78
C GLY A 994 29.18 6.66 -15.34
N SER A 995 30.02 6.04 -14.54
CA SER A 995 31.23 5.34 -14.98
C SER A 995 30.92 4.17 -15.89
N VAL A 996 29.84 3.44 -15.64
CA VAL A 996 29.35 2.36 -16.50
C VAL A 996 28.28 2.91 -17.44
N ARG A 997 28.60 2.90 -18.76
CA ARG A 997 27.67 3.39 -19.79
C ARG A 997 26.61 2.37 -20.18
N SER A 998 26.96 1.09 -20.26
CA SER A 998 26.02 0.00 -20.57
C SER A 998 26.63 -1.36 -20.31
N LEU A 999 25.77 -2.37 -20.17
CA LEU A 999 26.13 -3.77 -20.07
C LEU A 999 25.57 -4.56 -21.26
N SER A 1000 26.36 -5.48 -21.80
CA SER A 1000 25.88 -6.49 -22.75
C SER A 1000 26.07 -7.87 -22.11
N VAL A 1001 24.98 -8.54 -21.79
CA VAL A 1001 24.98 -9.86 -21.16
C VAL A 1001 24.67 -10.92 -22.21
N THR A 1002 25.59 -11.86 -22.37
CA THR A 1002 25.45 -12.99 -23.28
C THR A 1002 25.07 -14.22 -22.49
N TYR A 1003 23.97 -14.87 -22.86
CA TYR A 1003 23.53 -16.11 -22.22
C TYR A 1003 23.44 -17.25 -23.23
N LEU A 1004 23.60 -18.51 -22.71
CA LEU A 1004 23.51 -19.72 -23.54
C LEU A 1004 22.08 -19.89 -24.09
N MET A 1005 21.99 -20.30 -25.36
CA MET A 1005 20.74 -20.63 -26.03
C MET A 1005 20.26 -22.04 -25.66
#